data_b47db6912573f85412b09b64e3a1a07c
#
_entry.id   b47db6912573f85412b09b64e3a1a07c
#
_cell.length_a   1.000
_cell.length_b   1.000
_cell.length_c   1.000
_cell.angle_alpha   90.00
_cell.angle_beta   90.00
_cell.angle_gamma   90.00
#
_symmetry.space_group_name_H-M   'P 1'
#
loop_
_entity.id
_entity.type
_entity.pdbx_description
1 polymer ?
#
loop_
_entity_poly.entity_id
_entity_poly.type
_entity_poly.pdbx_seq_one_letter_code
_entity_poly.pdbx_strand_id
1 'polypeptide(L)'
;LNTAPIPVPERCNRLDDDLDGRVDEDFRDETGLYAGPEACGGCGRRCGELPNATASACRTDGLDGAPRCVAEACTEGFGVDATGTCVSRAARLCAPCRTDADCGGLPEARCVETEGEPRCTIACDAAVPCPEGYACAADGLCTPAAGGCTCRPGVYFSLGCTLETTAGPCPARAECADGVLTACAGTPEVCDGRDNDCNGVVDDAFTDDDGAYRVDVAHCGGCGIDCREPRLRDARLACGGPSNDPRCIVDCPDAADGLQAGDAIDADSRLANGCECRLAALDDPPGLTDEADPAARLDANCDGADGEVERSLYVAPDGDDAAPGSPAHPLATITAALAASETAAAMGRPRPHIYVAAGIYPETVTLPDGVGLYGGYAPDFLAADPTAYVTEVRTPVWSAETGGAALIARGVGFGPETVVRGVRFVGASATSPRGAAIGALVVDPGPGLRLEATEVVAGDAVDGGDGADGPAGEAPDGSGGAGEPPRAAIETDARTCRPGDANAVRGGAGAAFVCGEADVGGGPGADAACPVDVGHPQADGAAGRGVGAGRGGRGGIDLRGPRFREEGCPDRVCCGLADFLVSGDWEVAGDGAPGSAGRNGDAGDACADPFGRLTQTGWQGGVALPGSPGGPGSGGGGGGGGGGARIEFVDGACPWPDGLGGGGGGGGAGGCGGAGGRPGESGGPSIGLFVEATRSGVTPPKLDGVRIVAGRGGTGGRGGAGGDGGTGGRGGPRGALAPADRTTPPLAGATAGGEGGHGGQGGSGGGGGGGCGGASVALWMTGDALRGLGPESFAGNDLRPGRAGRGGEGGAGTVRGADGARGETLDVLFR
;
A
#
# COMPACT_ATOMS: atom_id res chain seq x y z
N LEU A 1 -23.00 6.15 -23.68
CA LEU A 1 -22.43 6.36 -25.01
C LEU A 1 -20.98 6.74 -24.86
N ASN A 2 -20.12 5.81 -25.23
CA ASN A 2 -18.68 5.92 -25.17
C ASN A 2 -18.24 6.88 -26.29
N THR A 3 -18.02 8.14 -25.98
CA THR A 3 -17.29 9.05 -26.85
C THR A 3 -15.87 9.18 -26.30
N ALA A 4 -15.02 8.20 -26.62
CA ALA A 4 -13.61 8.46 -26.61
C ALA A 4 -13.35 9.64 -27.56
N PRO A 5 -12.51 10.62 -27.20
CA PRO A 5 -12.12 11.68 -28.12
C PRO A 5 -11.58 11.03 -29.39
N ILE A 6 -12.05 11.53 -30.55
CA ILE A 6 -11.57 11.05 -31.84
C ILE A 6 -10.18 11.65 -32.03
N PRO A 7 -9.13 10.84 -32.18
CA PRO A 7 -7.81 11.35 -32.47
C PRO A 7 -7.85 12.20 -33.75
N VAL A 8 -7.34 13.40 -33.70
CA VAL A 8 -7.17 14.27 -34.86
C VAL A 8 -5.67 14.34 -35.20
N PRO A 9 -5.28 14.57 -36.46
CA PRO A 9 -3.86 14.73 -36.77
C PRO A 9 -3.23 15.83 -35.92
N GLU A 10 -2.01 15.60 -35.47
CA GLU A 10 -1.22 16.53 -34.70
C GLU A 10 -1.20 17.95 -35.28
N ARG A 11 -1.35 18.91 -34.37
CA ARG A 11 -1.18 20.33 -34.65
C ARG A 11 -0.09 20.86 -33.74
N CYS A 12 0.74 21.73 -34.27
CA CYS A 12 1.79 22.31 -33.43
C CYS A 12 1.17 23.35 -32.46
N ASN A 13 0.69 22.86 -31.29
CA ASN A 13 -0.03 23.66 -30.30
C ASN A 13 0.34 23.29 -28.87
N ARG A 14 1.30 22.37 -28.69
CA ARG A 14 1.78 21.83 -27.41
C ARG A 14 0.75 20.92 -26.70
N LEU A 15 -0.19 20.36 -27.45
CA LEU A 15 -1.15 19.36 -26.98
C LEU A 15 -0.92 18.07 -27.76
N ASP A 16 -1.27 16.94 -27.18
CA ASP A 16 -1.33 15.62 -27.80
C ASP A 16 -2.72 15.51 -28.48
N ASP A 17 -2.81 15.93 -29.75
CA ASP A 17 -4.10 15.97 -30.47
C ASP A 17 -4.52 14.60 -31.00
N ASP A 18 -3.60 13.70 -31.25
CA ASP A 18 -3.86 12.36 -31.75
C ASP A 18 -3.93 11.31 -30.63
N LEU A 19 -3.60 11.71 -29.39
CA LEU A 19 -3.71 10.90 -28.18
C LEU A 19 -2.79 9.66 -28.16
N ASP A 20 -1.62 9.78 -28.81
CA ASP A 20 -0.62 8.71 -28.82
C ASP A 20 0.34 8.75 -27.60
N GLY A 21 0.22 9.78 -26.76
CA GLY A 21 1.04 10.01 -25.56
C GLY A 21 2.31 10.83 -25.82
N ARG A 22 2.41 11.45 -26.99
CA ARG A 22 3.46 12.39 -27.34
C ARG A 22 2.82 13.74 -27.67
N VAL A 23 3.62 14.78 -27.66
CA VAL A 23 3.15 16.14 -27.91
C VAL A 23 3.87 16.71 -29.10
N ASP A 24 3.15 17.15 -30.12
CA ASP A 24 3.66 17.77 -31.35
C ASP A 24 4.76 16.93 -32.07
N GLU A 25 4.72 15.59 -32.02
CA GLU A 25 5.82 14.75 -32.55
C GLU A 25 5.94 14.82 -34.06
N ASP A 26 4.84 15.07 -34.78
CA ASP A 26 4.86 15.27 -36.25
C ASP A 26 5.66 16.52 -36.67
N PHE A 27 5.91 17.44 -35.73
CA PHE A 27 6.66 18.67 -35.92
C PHE A 27 8.06 18.65 -35.32
N ARG A 28 8.46 17.54 -34.70
CA ARG A 28 9.77 17.36 -34.06
C ARG A 28 10.60 16.32 -34.80
N ASP A 29 11.89 16.50 -34.79
CA ASP A 29 12.85 15.51 -35.33
C ASP A 29 13.15 14.40 -34.30
N GLU A 30 13.97 13.42 -34.69
CA GLU A 30 14.39 12.31 -33.82
C GLU A 30 15.11 12.77 -32.54
N THR A 31 15.55 14.00 -32.46
CA THR A 31 16.21 14.58 -31.26
C THR A 31 15.24 15.36 -30.39
N GLY A 32 13.96 15.47 -30.79
CA GLY A 32 12.92 16.18 -30.09
C GLY A 32 12.88 17.69 -30.37
N LEU A 33 13.67 18.18 -31.35
CA LEU A 33 13.70 19.59 -31.74
C LEU A 33 12.68 19.90 -32.85
N TYR A 34 12.07 21.06 -32.80
CA TYR A 34 11.21 21.55 -33.88
C TYR A 34 12.07 21.94 -35.09
N ALA A 35 12.32 21.01 -35.99
CA ALA A 35 13.24 21.14 -37.10
C ALA A 35 12.56 21.19 -38.49
N GLY A 36 11.23 21.21 -38.53
CA GLY A 36 10.44 21.30 -39.73
C GLY A 36 10.26 22.74 -40.25
N PRO A 37 9.96 22.95 -41.56
CA PRO A 37 9.76 24.28 -42.12
C PRO A 37 8.51 25.01 -41.60
N GLU A 38 7.54 24.27 -41.08
CA GLU A 38 6.28 24.79 -40.52
C GLU A 38 6.41 25.11 -39.02
N ALA A 39 7.47 24.61 -38.36
CA ALA A 39 7.69 24.77 -36.91
C ALA A 39 9.20 24.83 -36.58
N CYS A 40 9.92 25.76 -37.14
CA CYS A 40 11.36 25.84 -37.01
C CYS A 40 11.76 26.57 -35.72
N GLY A 41 12.26 25.78 -34.72
CA GLY A 41 12.64 26.29 -33.41
C GLY A 41 11.46 26.55 -32.48
N GLY A 42 10.24 26.17 -32.88
CA GLY A 42 9.03 26.25 -32.09
C GLY A 42 7.75 26.31 -32.91
N CYS A 43 6.63 26.01 -32.28
CA CYS A 43 5.33 26.16 -32.92
C CYS A 43 5.09 27.58 -33.39
N GLY A 44 4.47 27.73 -34.55
CA GLY A 44 4.12 29.00 -35.18
C GLY A 44 5.27 29.70 -35.95
N ARG A 45 6.49 29.20 -35.91
CA ARG A 45 7.61 29.73 -36.66
C ARG A 45 7.77 29.06 -38.02
N ARG A 46 7.11 29.61 -39.03
CA ARG A 46 7.19 29.11 -40.41
C ARG A 46 8.32 29.75 -41.20
N CYS A 47 9.17 28.94 -41.82
CA CYS A 47 10.26 29.47 -42.63
C CYS A 47 9.84 30.09 -43.97
N GLY A 48 8.58 29.90 -44.40
CA GLY A 48 8.08 30.46 -45.65
C GLY A 48 7.89 32.01 -45.68
N GLU A 49 8.09 32.69 -44.55
CA GLU A 49 7.84 34.13 -44.39
C GLU A 49 9.12 34.96 -44.33
N LEU A 50 10.27 34.37 -44.69
CA LEU A 50 11.53 35.16 -44.70
C LEU A 50 11.49 36.24 -45.80
N PRO A 51 11.84 37.51 -45.47
CA PRO A 51 11.80 38.62 -46.39
C PRO A 51 12.67 38.37 -47.60
N ASN A 52 12.15 38.62 -48.81
CA ASN A 52 12.80 38.44 -50.08
C ASN A 52 13.35 37.00 -50.38
N ALA A 53 12.94 36.01 -49.65
CA ALA A 53 13.23 34.63 -49.92
C ALA A 53 12.19 34.01 -50.86
N THR A 54 12.63 33.25 -51.85
CA THR A 54 11.80 32.43 -52.72
C THR A 54 11.80 30.96 -52.35
N ALA A 55 12.82 30.55 -51.57
CA ALA A 55 12.90 29.23 -50.91
C ALA A 55 13.62 29.40 -49.56
N SER A 56 13.13 28.73 -48.57
CA SER A 56 13.67 28.73 -47.20
C SER A 56 13.63 27.33 -46.60
N ALA A 57 14.55 27.05 -45.68
CA ALA A 57 14.65 25.79 -44.96
C ALA A 57 14.90 26.03 -43.47
N CYS A 58 14.45 25.11 -42.65
CA CYS A 58 14.86 25.03 -41.24
C CYS A 58 16.20 24.28 -41.15
N ARG A 59 17.18 24.88 -40.52
CA ARG A 59 18.51 24.26 -40.31
C ARG A 59 18.91 24.25 -38.86
N THR A 60 19.59 23.16 -38.46
CA THR A 60 20.11 22.92 -37.10
C THR A 60 21.63 22.98 -37.04
N ASP A 61 22.30 23.41 -38.09
CA ASP A 61 23.77 23.46 -38.26
C ASP A 61 24.40 24.76 -37.73
N GLY A 62 23.69 25.57 -36.98
CA GLY A 62 24.20 26.77 -36.30
C GLY A 62 25.15 26.43 -35.15
N LEU A 63 26.02 27.41 -34.77
CA LEU A 63 27.03 27.29 -33.70
C LEU A 63 26.44 26.92 -32.33
N ASP A 64 25.13 27.14 -32.13
CA ASP A 64 24.36 26.83 -30.93
C ASP A 64 23.47 25.58 -31.06
N GLY A 65 23.43 24.95 -32.25
CA GLY A 65 22.59 23.79 -32.52
C GLY A 65 21.08 24.03 -32.49
N ALA A 66 20.64 25.27 -32.32
CA ALA A 66 19.24 25.63 -32.31
C ALA A 66 18.67 25.69 -33.75
N PRO A 67 17.44 25.15 -33.98
CA PRO A 67 16.80 25.22 -35.29
C PRO A 67 16.48 26.67 -35.65
N ARG A 68 16.86 27.09 -36.87
CA ARG A 68 16.59 28.42 -37.39
C ARG A 68 16.23 28.39 -38.88
N CYS A 69 15.38 29.31 -39.27
CA CYS A 69 15.01 29.49 -40.65
C CYS A 69 16.15 30.20 -41.44
N VAL A 70 16.51 29.65 -42.56
CA VAL A 70 17.49 30.23 -43.50
C VAL A 70 16.92 30.28 -44.91
N ALA A 71 17.18 31.33 -45.63
CA ALA A 71 16.86 31.41 -47.06
C ALA A 71 17.79 30.50 -47.86
N GLU A 72 17.26 29.75 -48.79
CA GLU A 72 18.00 28.94 -49.78
C GLU A 72 18.04 29.62 -51.15
N ALA A 73 17.03 30.43 -51.44
CA ALA A 73 16.96 31.23 -52.66
C ALA A 73 16.29 32.55 -52.38
N CYS A 74 16.73 33.63 -53.05
CA CYS A 74 16.21 34.97 -52.92
C CYS A 74 15.51 35.42 -54.18
N THR A 75 14.62 36.44 -54.04
CA THR A 75 14.02 37.15 -55.16
C THR A 75 15.08 37.84 -56.00
N GLU A 76 14.75 38.20 -57.27
CA GLU A 76 15.63 38.89 -58.18
C GLU A 76 16.18 40.17 -57.54
N GLY A 77 17.47 40.40 -57.64
CA GLY A 77 18.16 41.56 -57.01
C GLY A 77 18.73 41.28 -55.60
N PHE A 78 18.43 40.11 -54.99
CA PHE A 78 18.93 39.71 -53.67
C PHE A 78 19.83 38.48 -53.75
N GLY A 79 20.70 38.30 -52.81
CA GLY A 79 21.59 37.14 -52.66
C GLY A 79 21.54 36.62 -51.21
N VAL A 80 21.81 35.32 -51.00
CA VAL A 80 21.89 34.72 -49.66
C VAL A 80 23.28 35.02 -49.07
N ASP A 81 23.31 35.64 -47.90
CA ASP A 81 24.55 35.88 -47.18
C ASP A 81 24.99 34.69 -46.32
N ALA A 82 26.13 34.79 -45.65
CA ALA A 82 26.68 33.74 -44.81
C ALA A 82 25.80 33.38 -43.60
N THR A 83 24.81 34.21 -43.25
CA THR A 83 23.87 33.99 -42.16
C THR A 83 22.58 33.30 -42.63
N GLY A 84 22.40 33.12 -43.95
CA GLY A 84 21.16 32.56 -44.52
C GLY A 84 20.07 33.61 -44.71
N THR A 85 20.41 34.90 -44.82
CA THR A 85 19.46 35.99 -45.01
C THR A 85 19.55 36.54 -46.46
N CYS A 86 18.42 36.91 -47.04
CA CYS A 86 18.43 37.54 -48.36
C CYS A 86 18.77 39.03 -48.25
N VAL A 87 19.96 39.38 -48.71
CA VAL A 87 20.46 40.76 -48.73
C VAL A 87 20.49 41.29 -50.13
N SER A 88 20.21 42.60 -50.31
CA SER A 88 20.21 43.24 -51.64
C SER A 88 21.61 43.27 -52.21
N ARG A 89 21.80 42.82 -53.47
CA ARG A 89 23.06 42.88 -54.17
C ARG A 89 23.53 44.32 -54.44
N ALA A 90 22.61 45.26 -54.39
CA ALA A 90 22.93 46.69 -54.56
C ALA A 90 23.33 47.36 -53.24
N ALA A 91 23.09 46.74 -52.08
CA ALA A 91 23.15 47.45 -50.79
C ALA A 91 24.51 48.06 -50.42
N ARG A 92 25.63 47.55 -51.00
CA ARG A 92 26.99 48.05 -50.69
C ARG A 92 27.81 48.40 -51.93
N LEU A 93 27.20 48.37 -53.09
CA LEU A 93 27.92 48.77 -54.32
C LEU A 93 28.46 50.20 -54.19
N CYS A 94 29.67 50.38 -54.62
CA CYS A 94 30.40 51.67 -54.50
C CYS A 94 30.76 52.14 -53.08
N ALA A 95 30.45 51.33 -52.03
CA ALA A 95 30.84 51.63 -50.65
C ALA A 95 32.36 51.48 -50.51
N PRO A 96 33.09 52.30 -49.70
CA PRO A 96 34.48 52.07 -49.40
C PRO A 96 34.66 50.77 -48.65
N CYS A 97 35.71 49.99 -48.97
CA CYS A 97 36.02 48.73 -48.39
C CYS A 97 37.49 48.52 -48.13
N ARG A 98 37.89 47.55 -47.34
CA ARG A 98 39.28 47.11 -47.15
C ARG A 98 39.45 45.63 -47.53
N THR A 99 38.41 44.85 -47.41
CA THR A 99 38.34 43.43 -47.73
C THR A 99 37.01 43.09 -48.36
N ASP A 100 36.89 41.95 -49.02
CA ASP A 100 35.62 41.48 -49.59
C ASP A 100 34.51 41.30 -48.53
N ALA A 101 34.87 41.00 -47.27
CA ALA A 101 33.97 40.88 -46.17
C ALA A 101 33.22 42.24 -45.85
N ASP A 102 33.84 43.36 -46.13
CA ASP A 102 33.21 44.67 -45.91
C ASP A 102 32.09 44.97 -46.91
N CYS A 103 31.97 44.12 -47.94
CA CYS A 103 31.03 44.35 -49.06
C CYS A 103 29.70 43.58 -48.88
N GLY A 104 29.29 43.19 -47.63
CA GLY A 104 27.97 42.73 -47.33
C GLY A 104 27.81 41.19 -47.26
N GLY A 105 28.91 40.45 -47.24
CA GLY A 105 28.88 38.99 -46.97
C GLY A 105 28.36 38.12 -48.11
N LEU A 106 28.03 38.68 -49.26
CA LEU A 106 27.63 37.90 -50.46
C LEU A 106 28.83 37.18 -51.04
N PRO A 107 28.73 35.91 -51.51
CA PRO A 107 29.81 35.15 -52.11
C PRO A 107 30.42 35.83 -53.33
N GLU A 108 29.60 36.55 -54.09
CA GLU A 108 30.02 37.31 -55.28
C GLU A 108 30.57 38.71 -55.00
N ALA A 109 30.48 39.23 -53.77
CA ALA A 109 30.95 40.52 -53.39
C ALA A 109 32.51 40.60 -53.40
N ARG A 110 33.02 41.71 -53.91
CA ARG A 110 34.46 41.94 -54.07
C ARG A 110 34.82 43.41 -53.69
N CYS A 111 35.95 43.56 -53.03
CA CYS A 111 36.56 44.87 -52.78
C CYS A 111 37.64 45.09 -53.82
N VAL A 112 37.43 46.03 -54.74
CA VAL A 112 38.33 46.30 -55.84
C VAL A 112 38.70 47.80 -55.91
N GLU A 113 39.93 48.11 -56.43
CA GLU A 113 40.38 49.49 -56.61
C GLU A 113 39.62 50.08 -57.79
N THR A 114 38.77 51.06 -57.53
CA THR A 114 38.06 51.80 -58.59
C THR A 114 38.28 53.26 -58.36
N GLU A 115 38.71 53.99 -59.42
CA GLU A 115 39.05 55.44 -59.41
C GLU A 115 40.12 55.85 -58.39
N GLY A 116 41.00 54.88 -58.00
CA GLY A 116 42.12 55.17 -57.07
C GLY A 116 41.74 54.95 -55.59
N GLU A 117 40.55 54.44 -55.31
CA GLU A 117 40.12 54.05 -53.99
C GLU A 117 39.48 52.61 -53.99
N PRO A 118 39.67 51.79 -52.94
CA PRO A 118 39.02 50.50 -52.85
C PRO A 118 37.52 50.70 -52.61
N ARG A 119 36.71 50.09 -53.49
CA ARG A 119 35.25 50.14 -53.51
C ARG A 119 34.65 48.78 -53.69
N CYS A 120 33.49 48.58 -53.06
CA CYS A 120 32.68 47.35 -53.16
C CYS A 120 32.02 47.23 -54.55
N THR A 121 32.14 46.09 -55.16
CA THR A 121 31.45 45.70 -56.36
C THR A 121 31.00 44.22 -56.18
N ILE A 122 30.23 43.70 -57.12
CA ILE A 122 29.92 42.26 -57.18
C ILE A 122 30.39 41.64 -58.47
N ALA A 123 30.84 40.42 -58.42
CA ALA A 123 31.12 39.63 -59.61
C ALA A 123 29.82 39.35 -60.37
N CYS A 124 29.83 39.57 -61.72
CA CYS A 124 28.68 39.38 -62.58
C CYS A 124 28.96 38.39 -63.70
N ASP A 125 27.92 37.63 -64.05
CA ASP A 125 27.90 36.76 -65.21
C ASP A 125 26.40 36.60 -65.68
N ALA A 126 26.11 35.63 -66.56
CA ALA A 126 24.77 35.41 -67.06
C ALA A 126 23.79 34.91 -65.98
N ALA A 127 24.32 34.34 -64.86
CA ALA A 127 23.51 33.82 -63.73
C ALA A 127 23.38 34.90 -62.62
N VAL A 128 24.34 35.83 -62.53
CA VAL A 128 24.39 36.91 -61.56
C VAL A 128 24.41 38.29 -62.31
N PRO A 129 23.26 38.77 -62.76
CA PRO A 129 23.19 40.08 -63.43
C PRO A 129 23.49 41.22 -62.48
N CYS A 130 24.00 42.31 -62.98
CA CYS A 130 24.18 43.54 -62.17
C CYS A 130 22.80 44.11 -61.79
N PRO A 131 22.71 44.69 -60.58
CA PRO A 131 21.53 45.47 -60.19
C PRO A 131 21.26 46.66 -61.13
N GLU A 132 20.02 47.19 -61.05
CA GLU A 132 19.58 48.32 -61.86
C GLU A 132 20.53 49.52 -61.63
N GLY A 133 20.95 50.18 -62.71
CA GLY A 133 21.93 51.27 -62.66
C GLY A 133 23.36 50.84 -62.78
N TYR A 134 23.67 49.55 -62.87
CA TYR A 134 25.00 48.97 -63.05
C TYR A 134 25.04 48.07 -64.30
N ALA A 135 26.22 48.02 -64.88
CA ALA A 135 26.45 47.17 -66.06
C ALA A 135 27.60 46.21 -65.77
N CYS A 136 27.50 44.97 -66.29
CA CYS A 136 28.60 44.02 -66.15
C CYS A 136 29.74 44.41 -67.11
N ALA A 137 30.88 44.80 -66.57
CA ALA A 137 32.05 45.19 -67.37
C ALA A 137 32.81 43.96 -67.89
N ALA A 138 33.75 44.18 -68.81
CA ALA A 138 34.46 43.06 -69.44
C ALA A 138 35.34 42.23 -68.46
N ASP A 139 35.64 42.77 -67.32
CA ASP A 139 36.34 42.09 -66.21
C ASP A 139 35.44 41.27 -65.34
N GLY A 140 34.15 41.16 -65.65
CA GLY A 140 33.19 40.37 -64.88
C GLY A 140 32.76 41.06 -63.55
N LEU A 141 32.84 42.37 -63.44
CA LEU A 141 32.46 43.13 -62.28
C LEU A 141 31.36 44.12 -62.59
N CYS A 142 30.45 44.38 -61.69
CA CYS A 142 29.41 45.40 -61.85
C CYS A 142 29.98 46.82 -61.67
N THR A 143 29.90 47.59 -62.68
CA THR A 143 30.32 49.00 -62.70
C THR A 143 29.12 49.94 -62.92
N PRO A 144 29.10 51.15 -62.32
CA PRO A 144 27.99 52.08 -62.55
C PRO A 144 27.81 52.40 -64.03
N ALA A 145 26.66 52.25 -64.59
CA ALA A 145 26.36 52.52 -65.99
C ALA A 145 26.60 54.00 -66.41
N ALA A 146 26.64 54.88 -65.40
CA ALA A 146 26.88 56.34 -65.55
C ALA A 146 28.38 56.74 -65.50
N GLY A 147 29.29 55.75 -65.32
CA GLY A 147 30.75 56.02 -65.51
C GLY A 147 31.53 56.40 -64.24
N GLY A 148 30.99 56.17 -63.02
CA GLY A 148 31.74 56.38 -61.80
C GLY A 148 30.90 56.30 -60.53
N CYS A 149 31.54 56.12 -59.37
CA CYS A 149 30.88 55.95 -58.05
C CYS A 149 30.55 57.34 -57.40
N THR A 150 30.65 58.44 -58.10
CA THR A 150 30.31 59.79 -57.65
C THR A 150 28.81 60.09 -57.83
N CYS A 151 28.17 60.59 -56.79
CA CYS A 151 26.77 60.95 -56.75
C CYS A 151 26.47 62.12 -57.74
N ARG A 152 25.45 61.93 -58.61
CA ARG A 152 25.02 62.95 -59.52
C ARG A 152 23.51 63.28 -59.36
N PRO A 153 23.08 64.51 -59.38
CA PRO A 153 21.65 64.90 -59.32
C PRO A 153 20.86 64.24 -60.47
N GLY A 154 19.72 63.67 -60.18
CA GLY A 154 18.77 63.10 -61.19
C GLY A 154 18.98 61.60 -61.48
N VAL A 155 19.97 60.96 -60.92
CA VAL A 155 20.10 59.54 -60.93
C VAL A 155 19.77 59.06 -59.49
N TYR A 156 18.80 58.19 -59.32
CA TYR A 156 18.54 57.59 -58.01
C TYR A 156 19.72 56.76 -57.57
N PHE A 157 20.53 57.31 -56.68
CA PHE A 157 21.71 56.68 -56.16
C PHE A 157 21.54 56.60 -54.64
N SER A 158 21.29 55.40 -54.08
CA SER A 158 21.35 55.20 -52.65
C SER A 158 22.57 54.40 -52.32
N LEU A 159 23.41 54.87 -51.44
CA LEU A 159 24.59 54.15 -50.94
C LEU A 159 24.21 53.51 -49.62
N GLY A 160 24.39 52.17 -49.54
CA GLY A 160 24.28 51.46 -48.28
C GLY A 160 25.44 51.82 -47.34
N CYS A 161 25.14 52.19 -46.11
CA CYS A 161 26.11 52.49 -45.06
C CYS A 161 25.68 51.77 -43.77
N THR A 162 26.57 51.67 -42.80
CA THR A 162 26.29 51.04 -41.51
C THR A 162 26.46 52.07 -40.41
N LEU A 163 25.49 52.19 -39.53
CA LEU A 163 25.57 52.92 -38.29
C LEU A 163 25.81 51.96 -37.14
N GLU A 164 26.73 52.29 -36.24
CA GLU A 164 26.92 51.50 -35.01
C GLU A 164 25.96 52.04 -33.97
N THR A 165 25.01 51.15 -33.54
CA THR A 165 24.02 51.52 -32.51
C THR A 165 24.23 50.67 -31.28
N THR A 166 23.49 50.95 -30.20
CA THR A 166 23.47 50.14 -28.96
C THR A 166 22.88 48.74 -29.19
N ALA A 167 22.04 48.58 -30.21
CA ALA A 167 21.47 47.31 -30.64
C ALA A 167 22.37 46.53 -31.61
N GLY A 168 23.52 47.08 -32.01
CA GLY A 168 24.46 46.47 -32.92
C GLY A 168 24.65 47.25 -34.24
N PRO A 169 25.36 46.70 -35.24
CA PRO A 169 25.55 47.39 -36.54
C PRO A 169 24.23 47.42 -37.32
N CYS A 170 23.71 48.64 -37.54
CA CYS A 170 22.47 48.91 -38.25
C CYS A 170 22.74 49.29 -39.73
N PRO A 171 22.12 48.56 -40.69
CA PRO A 171 22.18 48.90 -42.08
C PRO A 171 21.34 50.14 -42.41
N ALA A 172 21.98 51.20 -42.87
CA ALA A 172 21.38 52.49 -43.15
C ALA A 172 21.62 52.91 -44.61
N ARG A 173 21.04 53.99 -45.05
CA ARG A 173 21.18 54.53 -46.44
C ARG A 173 21.55 55.97 -46.41
N ALA A 174 22.38 56.31 -47.32
CA ALA A 174 22.62 57.70 -47.67
C ALA A 174 22.05 57.95 -49.08
N GLU A 175 21.30 59.02 -49.26
CA GLU A 175 20.69 59.42 -50.54
C GLU A 175 21.53 60.53 -51.19
N CYS A 176 21.43 60.61 -52.54
CA CYS A 176 22.09 61.70 -53.28
C CYS A 176 21.11 62.85 -53.41
N ALA A 177 21.31 63.90 -52.61
CA ALA A 177 20.56 65.15 -52.70
C ALA A 177 21.51 66.30 -53.22
N ASP A 178 21.17 66.97 -54.33
CA ASP A 178 21.88 68.08 -54.91
C ASP A 178 23.36 67.80 -55.19
N GLY A 179 23.71 66.56 -55.55
CA GLY A 179 25.09 66.19 -55.86
C GLY A 179 25.97 65.90 -54.66
N VAL A 180 25.34 65.85 -53.46
CA VAL A 180 26.04 65.50 -52.20
C VAL A 180 25.28 64.33 -51.56
N LEU A 181 26.03 63.34 -51.03
CA LEU A 181 25.44 62.27 -50.26
C LEU A 181 24.93 62.83 -48.94
N THR A 182 23.67 62.51 -48.59
CA THR A 182 23.15 62.87 -47.30
C THR A 182 23.88 62.08 -46.21
N ALA A 183 23.67 62.41 -44.94
CA ALA A 183 24.15 61.62 -43.84
C ALA A 183 23.46 60.23 -43.87
N CYS A 184 24.19 59.21 -43.44
CA CYS A 184 23.64 57.87 -43.29
C CYS A 184 22.46 57.86 -42.29
N ALA A 185 21.29 57.44 -42.70
CA ALA A 185 20.11 57.39 -41.88
C ALA A 185 19.43 56.03 -42.02
N GLY A 186 18.86 55.54 -40.90
CA GLY A 186 18.02 54.38 -40.88
C GLY A 186 16.73 54.56 -41.69
N THR A 187 16.06 53.53 -41.98
CA THR A 187 14.71 53.52 -42.56
C THR A 187 13.68 53.51 -41.46
N PRO A 188 12.43 53.95 -41.71
CA PRO A 188 11.39 53.82 -40.67
C PRO A 188 11.30 52.37 -40.17
N GLU A 189 11.02 52.21 -38.86
CA GLU A 189 10.88 50.91 -38.22
C GLU A 189 9.90 49.98 -38.96
N VAL A 190 10.31 48.73 -39.09
CA VAL A 190 9.50 47.61 -39.57
C VAL A 190 9.64 46.53 -38.54
N CYS A 191 8.55 45.96 -38.07
CA CYS A 191 8.58 44.93 -37.06
C CYS A 191 9.20 43.65 -37.62
N ASP A 192 10.53 43.48 -37.47
CA ASP A 192 11.31 42.36 -37.99
C ASP A 192 12.39 41.89 -37.02
N GLY A 193 12.42 42.41 -35.81
CA GLY A 193 13.40 42.11 -34.78
C GLY A 193 14.74 42.80 -34.99
N ARG A 194 14.77 43.92 -35.76
CA ARG A 194 15.96 44.75 -36.02
C ARG A 194 15.69 46.21 -35.73
N ASP A 195 16.72 46.94 -35.38
CA ASP A 195 16.74 48.40 -35.27
C ASP A 195 16.87 48.96 -36.70
N ASN A 196 15.73 49.28 -37.39
CA ASN A 196 15.74 49.67 -38.78
C ASN A 196 15.98 51.17 -38.90
N ASP A 197 15.56 52.00 -37.95
CA ASP A 197 15.78 53.45 -37.97
C ASP A 197 17.11 53.84 -37.34
N CYS A 198 17.84 52.86 -36.78
CA CYS A 198 19.17 53.05 -36.22
C CYS A 198 19.20 53.97 -34.98
N ASN A 199 18.13 53.96 -34.18
CA ASN A 199 18.04 54.74 -32.94
C ASN A 199 18.61 54.01 -31.74
N GLY A 200 18.93 52.72 -31.85
CA GLY A 200 19.49 51.86 -30.82
C GLY A 200 18.48 51.01 -30.04
N VAL A 201 17.21 51.07 -30.44
CA VAL A 201 16.12 50.30 -29.87
C VAL A 201 15.48 49.48 -30.98
N VAL A 202 15.33 48.20 -30.79
CA VAL A 202 14.73 47.27 -31.77
C VAL A 202 13.21 47.42 -31.74
N ASP A 203 12.60 47.58 -32.93
CA ASP A 203 11.14 47.59 -33.12
C ASP A 203 10.38 48.57 -32.19
N ASP A 204 11.00 49.71 -31.82
CA ASP A 204 10.43 50.65 -30.81
C ASP A 204 9.12 51.31 -31.25
N ALA A 205 8.85 51.42 -32.55
CA ALA A 205 7.56 51.87 -33.07
C ALA A 205 6.41 50.90 -32.75
N PHE A 206 6.73 49.66 -32.36
CA PHE A 206 5.78 48.53 -32.10
C PHE A 206 5.83 48.04 -30.67
N THR A 207 6.74 48.60 -29.83
CA THR A 207 6.87 48.21 -28.41
C THR A 207 6.50 49.41 -27.51
N ASP A 208 6.13 49.15 -26.27
CA ASP A 208 5.93 50.16 -25.24
C ASP A 208 7.24 50.50 -24.51
N ASP A 209 7.14 51.42 -23.52
CA ASP A 209 8.30 51.89 -22.74
C ASP A 209 9.05 50.78 -22.00
N ASP A 210 8.40 49.61 -21.79
CA ASP A 210 9.00 48.43 -21.18
C ASP A 210 9.58 47.45 -22.22
N GLY A 211 9.49 47.76 -23.51
CA GLY A 211 9.97 46.91 -24.63
C GLY A 211 9.02 45.81 -25.01
N ALA A 212 7.78 45.83 -24.55
CA ALA A 212 6.77 44.84 -24.83
C ALA A 212 5.90 45.21 -26.04
N TYR A 213 5.60 44.27 -26.93
CA TYR A 213 4.76 44.46 -28.12
C TYR A 213 3.28 44.58 -27.76
N ARG A 214 2.87 45.71 -27.21
CA ARG A 214 1.49 46.04 -26.78
C ARG A 214 0.87 47.24 -27.43
N VAL A 215 1.63 48.00 -28.21
CA VAL A 215 1.21 49.27 -28.76
C VAL A 215 0.36 49.10 -30.03
N ASP A 216 0.62 48.07 -30.82
CA ASP A 216 -0.08 47.79 -32.06
C ASP A 216 -0.75 46.42 -32.06
N VAL A 217 -2.05 46.39 -32.32
CA VAL A 217 -2.85 45.14 -32.41
C VAL A 217 -2.41 44.22 -33.58
N ALA A 218 -1.64 44.74 -34.54
CA ALA A 218 -1.06 43.91 -35.61
C ALA A 218 0.26 43.25 -35.23
N HIS A 219 0.83 43.59 -34.09
CA HIS A 219 2.11 43.09 -33.61
C HIS A 219 2.10 42.74 -32.13
N CYS A 220 0.98 42.17 -31.64
CA CYS A 220 0.76 41.91 -30.23
C CYS A 220 1.57 40.67 -29.74
N GLY A 221 2.50 40.88 -28.83
CA GLY A 221 3.39 39.85 -28.31
C GLY A 221 4.55 39.48 -29.23
N GLY A 222 4.62 40.12 -30.42
CA GLY A 222 5.70 39.89 -31.37
C GLY A 222 5.32 40.32 -32.78
N CYS A 223 6.32 40.49 -33.63
CA CYS A 223 6.11 40.87 -35.00
C CYS A 223 5.20 39.92 -35.78
N GLY A 224 4.18 40.48 -36.44
CA GLY A 224 3.25 39.70 -37.32
C GLY A 224 2.13 38.95 -36.60
N ILE A 225 2.04 39.08 -35.27
CA ILE A 225 0.91 38.52 -34.52
C ILE A 225 -0.22 39.53 -34.55
N ASP A 226 -1.12 39.34 -35.52
CA ASP A 226 -2.23 40.26 -35.81
C ASP A 226 -3.51 39.86 -35.07
N CYS A 227 -3.84 40.61 -34.01
CA CYS A 227 -5.08 40.40 -33.25
C CYS A 227 -6.37 40.80 -33.97
N ARG A 228 -6.31 41.36 -35.20
CA ARG A 228 -7.53 41.72 -35.95
C ARG A 228 -8.20 40.54 -36.66
N GLU A 229 -7.54 39.38 -36.71
CA GLU A 229 -8.11 38.13 -37.23
C GLU A 229 -7.94 37.02 -36.19
N PRO A 230 -8.96 36.14 -35.95
CA PRO A 230 -10.24 36.05 -36.64
C PRO A 230 -11.20 37.16 -36.21
N ARG A 231 -12.11 37.58 -37.11
CA ARG A 231 -13.20 38.49 -36.76
C ARG A 231 -14.23 37.78 -35.92
N LEU A 232 -14.28 38.15 -34.66
CA LEU A 232 -15.26 37.61 -33.70
C LEU A 232 -16.59 38.38 -33.84
N ARG A 233 -17.71 37.65 -33.60
CA ARG A 233 -19.02 38.26 -33.56
C ARG A 233 -19.18 38.90 -32.18
N ASP A 234 -19.51 40.21 -32.15
CA ASP A 234 -19.81 40.98 -30.94
C ASP A 234 -18.63 41.23 -29.97
N ALA A 235 -17.38 40.99 -30.38
CA ALA A 235 -16.18 41.27 -29.61
C ALA A 235 -15.15 42.10 -30.40
N ARG A 236 -14.36 42.87 -29.67
CA ARG A 236 -13.16 43.52 -30.22
C ARG A 236 -11.94 42.77 -29.75
N LEU A 237 -10.91 42.73 -30.56
CA LEU A 237 -9.64 42.18 -30.15
C LEU A 237 -8.70 43.33 -29.77
N ALA A 238 -8.08 43.22 -28.63
CA ALA A 238 -7.09 44.14 -28.12
C ALA A 238 -5.78 43.38 -27.84
N CYS A 239 -4.70 44.13 -27.79
CA CYS A 239 -3.44 43.63 -27.32
C CYS A 239 -3.37 43.83 -25.80
N GLY A 240 -3.22 42.77 -25.02
CA GLY A 240 -3.19 42.86 -23.56
C GLY A 240 -2.29 41.78 -22.94
N GLY A 241 -2.42 41.57 -21.66
CA GLY A 241 -1.58 40.64 -20.89
C GLY A 241 -0.46 41.34 -20.12
N PRO A 242 0.29 40.58 -19.28
CA PRO A 242 1.41 41.13 -18.51
C PRO A 242 2.56 41.56 -19.44
N SER A 243 3.42 42.49 -18.98
CA SER A 243 4.52 43.03 -19.78
C SER A 243 5.49 41.97 -20.34
N ASN A 244 5.61 40.86 -19.66
CA ASN A 244 6.47 39.72 -20.07
C ASN A 244 5.76 38.70 -20.98
N ASP A 245 4.44 38.83 -21.18
CA ASP A 245 3.64 37.91 -22.03
C ASP A 245 2.48 38.68 -22.68
N PRO A 246 2.73 39.67 -23.56
CA PRO A 246 1.68 40.32 -24.33
C PRO A 246 1.04 39.36 -25.31
N ARG A 247 -0.30 39.36 -25.37
CA ARG A 247 -1.07 38.46 -26.25
C ARG A 247 -2.38 39.13 -26.70
N CYS A 248 -2.94 38.57 -27.74
CA CYS A 248 -4.29 38.99 -28.15
C CYS A 248 -5.29 38.60 -27.06
N ILE A 249 -6.08 39.52 -26.63
CA ILE A 249 -7.19 39.32 -25.70
C ILE A 249 -8.48 39.81 -26.34
N VAL A 250 -9.59 39.21 -25.92
CA VAL A 250 -10.92 39.69 -26.34
C VAL A 250 -11.27 40.88 -25.47
N ASP A 251 -11.58 42.02 -26.10
CA ASP A 251 -12.12 43.23 -25.45
C ASP A 251 -13.63 43.18 -25.58
N CYS A 252 -14.31 42.86 -24.49
CA CYS A 252 -15.75 42.77 -24.43
C CYS A 252 -16.36 44.15 -24.20
N PRO A 253 -17.26 44.62 -25.07
CA PRO A 253 -17.70 46.04 -25.09
C PRO A 253 -18.44 46.50 -23.82
N ASP A 254 -19.00 45.56 -23.06
CA ASP A 254 -19.84 45.87 -21.89
C ASP A 254 -19.01 46.10 -20.59
N ALA A 255 -17.69 45.74 -20.62
CA ALA A 255 -16.83 45.87 -19.42
C ALA A 255 -16.25 47.28 -19.16
N ALA A 256 -16.51 48.25 -19.99
CA ALA A 256 -15.84 49.56 -19.97
C ALA A 256 -16.20 50.47 -18.75
N ASP A 257 -17.36 50.25 -18.08
CA ASP A 257 -17.88 51.09 -17.00
C ASP A 257 -17.90 50.39 -15.62
N GLY A 258 -17.19 49.28 -15.47
CA GLY A 258 -17.20 48.43 -14.29
C GLY A 258 -18.19 47.25 -14.44
N LEU A 259 -17.73 46.05 -14.11
CA LEU A 259 -18.46 44.81 -14.28
C LEU A 259 -19.81 44.80 -13.56
N GLN A 260 -20.87 44.45 -14.27
CA GLN A 260 -22.23 44.31 -13.77
C GLN A 260 -22.83 42.97 -14.21
N ALA A 261 -23.73 42.42 -13.41
CA ALA A 261 -24.46 41.23 -13.81
C ALA A 261 -25.18 41.45 -15.15
N GLY A 262 -24.90 40.58 -16.12
CA GLY A 262 -25.40 40.67 -17.50
C GLY A 262 -24.34 41.01 -18.56
N ASP A 263 -23.17 41.51 -18.14
CA ASP A 263 -22.06 41.80 -19.06
C ASP A 263 -21.48 40.55 -19.68
N ALA A 264 -21.03 40.63 -20.93
CA ALA A 264 -20.34 39.54 -21.59
C ALA A 264 -18.83 39.65 -21.36
N ILE A 265 -18.19 38.57 -21.00
CA ILE A 265 -16.76 38.51 -20.64
C ILE A 265 -16.12 37.32 -21.38
N ASP A 266 -14.85 37.48 -21.77
CA ASP A 266 -13.97 36.40 -22.20
C ASP A 266 -13.39 35.72 -20.94
N ALA A 267 -13.99 34.62 -20.53
CA ALA A 267 -13.63 33.90 -19.31
C ALA A 267 -12.43 32.93 -19.49
N ASP A 268 -12.22 32.43 -20.71
CA ASP A 268 -11.19 31.41 -20.94
C ASP A 268 -9.97 31.93 -21.70
N SER A 269 -9.98 33.21 -22.03
CA SER A 269 -8.94 33.88 -22.82
C SER A 269 -8.67 33.22 -24.19
N ARG A 270 -9.64 32.50 -24.73
CA ARG A 270 -9.56 31.87 -26.06
C ARG A 270 -10.13 32.81 -27.12
N LEU A 271 -9.30 33.25 -28.03
CA LEU A 271 -9.73 34.13 -29.12
C LEU A 271 -10.83 33.56 -30.01
N ALA A 272 -11.00 32.23 -30.04
CA ALA A 272 -11.89 31.57 -31.00
C ALA A 272 -13.39 31.71 -30.67
N ASN A 273 -13.76 31.89 -29.40
CA ASN A 273 -15.14 31.94 -28.90
C ASN A 273 -15.61 33.34 -28.47
N GLY A 274 -14.68 34.31 -28.31
CA GLY A 274 -15.02 35.70 -28.01
C GLY A 274 -15.50 35.90 -26.59
N CYS A 275 -16.53 36.76 -26.38
CA CYS A 275 -17.11 37.02 -25.06
C CYS A 275 -18.19 35.99 -24.76
N GLU A 276 -17.78 34.74 -24.46
CA GLU A 276 -18.67 33.59 -24.31
C GLU A 276 -19.33 33.48 -22.92
N CYS A 277 -18.78 34.12 -21.91
CA CYS A 277 -19.34 34.10 -20.57
C CYS A 277 -20.19 35.34 -20.30
N ARG A 278 -21.40 35.10 -19.73
CA ARG A 278 -22.24 36.23 -19.22
C ARG A 278 -22.15 36.24 -17.71
N LEU A 279 -21.66 37.33 -17.17
CA LEU A 279 -21.54 37.55 -15.73
C LEU A 279 -22.91 37.38 -15.06
N ALA A 280 -23.09 36.31 -14.30
CA ALA A 280 -24.34 36.06 -13.58
C ALA A 280 -24.33 36.74 -12.21
N ALA A 281 -23.19 36.80 -11.55
CA ALA A 281 -22.95 37.43 -10.26
C ALA A 281 -21.48 37.87 -10.16
N LEU A 282 -21.18 38.81 -9.26
CA LEU A 282 -19.80 39.19 -8.97
C LEU A 282 -19.08 38.20 -8.04
N ASP A 283 -19.84 37.43 -7.26
CA ASP A 283 -19.36 36.39 -6.38
C ASP A 283 -19.73 35.04 -7.00
N ASP A 284 -18.83 34.11 -6.96
CA ASP A 284 -19.04 32.74 -7.41
C ASP A 284 -18.79 31.75 -6.25
N PRO A 285 -19.85 31.40 -5.50
CA PRO A 285 -19.69 30.39 -4.47
C PRO A 285 -19.48 28.99 -5.09
N PRO A 286 -18.61 28.15 -4.50
CA PRO A 286 -18.25 26.86 -5.08
C PRO A 286 -19.44 25.97 -5.43
N GLY A 287 -19.56 25.63 -6.71
CA GLY A 287 -20.35 24.50 -7.22
C GLY A 287 -21.84 24.47 -6.88
N LEU A 288 -22.55 25.56 -7.04
CA LEU A 288 -24.02 25.57 -7.04
C LEU A 288 -24.53 25.37 -8.47
N THR A 289 -24.57 24.12 -8.93
CA THR A 289 -25.30 23.79 -10.15
C THR A 289 -26.79 23.96 -9.91
N ASP A 290 -27.47 24.85 -10.66
CA ASP A 290 -28.91 24.86 -10.71
C ASP A 290 -29.38 23.65 -11.55
N GLU A 291 -30.28 22.83 -11.04
CA GLU A 291 -30.85 21.66 -11.75
C GLU A 291 -31.48 22.03 -13.10
N ALA A 292 -31.74 23.31 -13.37
CA ALA A 292 -32.38 23.78 -14.60
C ALA A 292 -31.39 24.06 -15.75
N ASP A 293 -30.14 24.41 -15.47
CA ASP A 293 -29.08 24.58 -16.51
C ASP A 293 -27.68 24.32 -15.89
N PRO A 294 -27.23 23.07 -15.91
CA PRO A 294 -25.95 22.70 -15.32
C PRO A 294 -24.72 23.38 -15.96
N ALA A 295 -24.83 23.82 -17.19
CA ALA A 295 -23.72 24.42 -17.94
C ALA A 295 -23.60 25.93 -17.76
N ALA A 296 -24.67 26.59 -17.29
CA ALA A 296 -24.75 28.06 -17.33
C ALA A 296 -24.24 28.79 -16.08
N ARG A 297 -23.78 28.06 -15.04
CA ARG A 297 -23.45 28.67 -13.73
C ARG A 297 -22.22 28.12 -13.03
N LEU A 298 -21.35 27.43 -13.71
CA LEU A 298 -20.10 26.94 -13.12
C LEU A 298 -19.04 28.05 -12.97
N ASP A 299 -19.22 29.14 -13.71
CA ASP A 299 -18.36 30.32 -13.68
C ASP A 299 -19.29 31.56 -13.69
N ALA A 300 -19.89 31.82 -12.54
CA ALA A 300 -20.88 32.92 -12.43
C ALA A 300 -20.23 34.28 -12.48
N ASN A 301 -18.98 34.40 -12.09
CA ASN A 301 -18.17 35.62 -12.11
C ASN A 301 -17.29 35.74 -13.36
N CYS A 302 -17.31 34.74 -14.24
CA CYS A 302 -16.58 34.71 -15.51
C CYS A 302 -15.05 34.92 -15.35
N ASP A 303 -14.44 34.36 -14.29
CA ASP A 303 -12.99 34.50 -14.10
C ASP A 303 -12.20 33.29 -14.69
N GLY A 304 -12.91 32.41 -15.39
CA GLY A 304 -12.35 31.30 -16.15
C GLY A 304 -12.37 29.95 -15.44
N ALA A 305 -12.98 29.86 -14.27
CA ALA A 305 -13.19 28.60 -13.55
C ALA A 305 -14.32 28.72 -12.53
N ASP A 306 -14.83 27.60 -12.02
CA ASP A 306 -15.78 27.59 -10.91
C ASP A 306 -15.14 28.17 -9.64
N GLY A 307 -15.85 29.02 -8.93
CA GLY A 307 -15.41 29.74 -7.73
C GLY A 307 -14.61 31.02 -8.02
N GLU A 308 -14.11 31.64 -6.97
CA GLU A 308 -13.23 32.80 -7.09
C GLU A 308 -11.79 32.33 -7.32
N VAL A 309 -11.22 32.47 -8.51
CA VAL A 309 -9.86 32.00 -8.86
C VAL A 309 -8.80 32.52 -7.89
N GLU A 310 -8.89 33.76 -7.43
CA GLU A 310 -7.94 34.33 -6.49
C GLU A 310 -7.98 33.67 -5.10
N ARG A 311 -9.13 33.10 -4.70
CA ARG A 311 -9.36 32.46 -3.42
C ARG A 311 -9.37 30.92 -3.51
N SER A 312 -9.04 30.38 -4.69
CA SER A 312 -9.12 28.95 -4.98
C SER A 312 -7.78 28.37 -5.37
N LEU A 313 -7.63 27.08 -5.22
CA LEU A 313 -6.50 26.27 -5.68
C LEU A 313 -7.03 25.18 -6.60
N TYR A 314 -6.32 24.93 -7.66
CA TYR A 314 -6.69 23.96 -8.69
C TYR A 314 -5.68 22.83 -8.74
N VAL A 315 -6.18 21.60 -8.84
CA VAL A 315 -5.38 20.38 -8.82
C VAL A 315 -5.75 19.51 -10.02
N ALA A 316 -4.77 19.11 -10.81
CA ALA A 316 -4.95 18.19 -11.95
C ALA A 316 -3.85 17.14 -11.95
N PRO A 317 -4.08 15.91 -12.49
CA PRO A 317 -3.08 14.83 -12.47
C PRO A 317 -1.79 15.15 -13.21
N ASP A 318 -1.86 16.01 -14.21
CA ASP A 318 -0.75 16.53 -15.03
C ASP A 318 -0.18 17.86 -14.54
N GLY A 319 -0.63 18.31 -13.36
CA GLY A 319 -0.15 19.54 -12.71
C GLY A 319 1.28 19.43 -12.17
N ASP A 320 1.76 20.53 -11.58
CA ASP A 320 3.07 20.60 -10.93
C ASP A 320 2.90 21.19 -9.52
N ASP A 321 3.39 20.50 -8.49
CA ASP A 321 3.30 20.96 -7.10
C ASP A 321 4.16 22.22 -6.82
N ALA A 322 5.02 22.62 -7.76
CA ALA A 322 5.72 23.90 -7.73
C ALA A 322 4.93 25.05 -8.40
N ALA A 323 3.81 24.74 -9.06
CA ALA A 323 2.96 25.72 -9.74
C ALA A 323 2.15 26.56 -8.73
N PRO A 324 1.58 27.71 -9.15
CA PRO A 324 0.79 28.59 -8.27
C PRO A 324 -0.59 28.02 -7.89
N GLY A 325 -1.02 26.92 -8.50
CA GLY A 325 -2.33 26.34 -8.30
C GLY A 325 -3.47 27.18 -8.89
N SER A 326 -3.24 27.79 -10.06
CA SER A 326 -4.27 28.43 -10.87
C SER A 326 -4.88 27.43 -11.87
N PRO A 327 -6.02 27.73 -12.52
CA PRO A 327 -6.60 26.85 -13.52
C PRO A 327 -5.64 26.50 -14.67
N ALA A 328 -4.87 27.48 -15.13
CA ALA A 328 -3.89 27.30 -16.20
C ALA A 328 -2.59 26.59 -15.75
N HIS A 329 -2.29 26.62 -14.47
CA HIS A 329 -1.09 26.00 -13.89
C HIS A 329 -1.48 25.31 -12.57
N PRO A 330 -2.18 24.17 -12.63
CA PRO A 330 -2.67 23.47 -11.45
C PRO A 330 -1.55 22.75 -10.69
N LEU A 331 -1.81 22.45 -9.43
CA LEU A 331 -0.97 21.57 -8.62
C LEU A 331 -1.21 20.11 -9.02
N ALA A 332 -0.21 19.26 -8.81
CA ALA A 332 -0.32 17.83 -9.12
C ALA A 332 -1.04 17.03 -8.04
N THR A 333 -0.96 17.45 -6.77
CA THR A 333 -1.49 16.70 -5.62
C THR A 333 -2.43 17.54 -4.75
N ILE A 334 -3.43 16.88 -4.19
CA ILE A 334 -4.33 17.50 -3.20
C ILE A 334 -3.56 17.87 -1.93
N THR A 335 -2.58 17.06 -1.55
CA THR A 335 -1.70 17.36 -0.40
C THR A 335 -0.95 18.67 -0.57
N ALA A 336 -0.42 18.95 -1.76
CA ALA A 336 0.25 20.22 -2.05
C ALA A 336 -0.74 21.40 -2.00
N ALA A 337 -1.95 21.21 -2.51
CA ALA A 337 -3.00 22.22 -2.45
C ALA A 337 -3.42 22.54 -1.01
N LEU A 338 -3.57 21.54 -0.15
CA LEU A 338 -3.85 21.72 1.27
C LEU A 338 -2.73 22.51 1.97
N ALA A 339 -1.47 22.17 1.71
CA ALA A 339 -0.31 22.89 2.25
C ALA A 339 -0.23 24.33 1.72
N ALA A 340 -0.55 24.57 0.45
CA ALA A 340 -0.61 25.89 -0.16
C ALA A 340 -1.75 26.73 0.45
N SER A 341 -2.92 26.13 0.69
CA SER A 341 -4.06 26.77 1.37
C SER A 341 -3.69 27.21 2.79
N GLU A 342 -3.04 26.35 3.57
CA GLU A 342 -2.56 26.66 4.91
C GLU A 342 -1.54 27.80 4.89
N THR A 343 -0.61 27.77 3.95
CA THR A 343 0.40 28.81 3.75
C THR A 343 -0.24 30.16 3.39
N ALA A 344 -1.19 30.16 2.47
CA ALA A 344 -1.93 31.35 2.05
C ALA A 344 -2.74 31.95 3.20
N ALA A 345 -3.39 31.11 4.00
CA ALA A 345 -4.12 31.54 5.20
C ALA A 345 -3.19 32.20 6.24
N ALA A 346 -2.01 31.63 6.47
CA ALA A 346 -0.99 32.18 7.37
C ALA A 346 -0.47 33.55 6.89
N MET A 347 -0.49 33.81 5.58
CA MET A 347 -0.11 35.08 4.96
C MET A 347 -1.27 36.12 4.94
N GLY A 348 -2.45 35.78 5.47
CA GLY A 348 -3.62 36.64 5.47
C GLY A 348 -4.36 36.72 4.12
N ARG A 349 -4.09 35.79 3.21
CA ARG A 349 -4.74 35.65 1.89
C ARG A 349 -5.32 34.24 1.77
N PRO A 350 -6.37 33.89 2.52
CA PRO A 350 -6.88 32.53 2.56
C PRO A 350 -7.40 32.08 1.19
N ARG A 351 -6.99 30.91 0.77
CA ARG A 351 -7.47 30.16 -0.40
C ARG A 351 -8.11 28.85 0.05
N PRO A 352 -9.31 28.91 0.63
CA PRO A 352 -9.91 27.74 1.29
C PRO A 352 -10.55 26.74 0.32
N HIS A 353 -10.75 27.07 -0.95
CA HIS A 353 -11.43 26.24 -1.93
C HIS A 353 -10.40 25.51 -2.82
N ILE A 354 -10.52 24.19 -2.88
CA ILE A 354 -9.64 23.34 -3.69
C ILE A 354 -10.50 22.60 -4.71
N TYR A 355 -10.29 22.89 -5.98
CA TYR A 355 -10.96 22.27 -7.11
C TYR A 355 -10.08 21.20 -7.71
N VAL A 356 -10.63 20.00 -7.91
CA VAL A 356 -9.84 18.85 -8.31
C VAL A 356 -10.41 18.27 -9.59
N ALA A 357 -9.62 18.28 -10.64
CA ALA A 357 -9.98 17.71 -11.93
C ALA A 357 -10.12 16.17 -11.84
N ALA A 358 -10.79 15.59 -12.84
CA ALA A 358 -10.90 14.15 -12.99
C ALA A 358 -9.52 13.49 -13.04
N GLY A 359 -9.37 12.38 -12.33
CA GLY A 359 -8.11 11.64 -12.29
C GLY A 359 -7.97 10.77 -11.07
N ILE A 360 -6.86 10.04 -10.99
CA ILE A 360 -6.53 9.19 -9.84
C ILE A 360 -5.38 9.83 -9.07
N TYR A 361 -5.63 10.16 -7.82
CA TYR A 361 -4.66 10.77 -6.90
C TYR A 361 -4.21 9.72 -5.88
N PRO A 362 -3.00 9.16 -6.03
CA PRO A 362 -2.51 8.09 -5.16
C PRO A 362 -1.96 8.64 -3.83
N GLU A 363 -2.84 9.20 -3.02
CA GLU A 363 -2.49 9.86 -1.76
C GLU A 363 -3.53 9.61 -0.66
N THR A 364 -3.22 10.01 0.57
CA THR A 364 -4.15 10.03 1.70
C THR A 364 -4.42 11.48 2.07
N VAL A 365 -5.64 11.90 1.94
CA VAL A 365 -6.04 13.28 2.24
C VAL A 365 -6.31 13.44 3.73
N THR A 366 -5.57 14.33 4.38
CA THR A 366 -5.88 14.79 5.74
C THR A 366 -6.50 16.19 5.65
N LEU A 367 -7.79 16.25 5.89
CA LEU A 367 -8.59 17.46 5.71
C LEU A 367 -8.42 18.40 6.91
N PRO A 368 -7.97 19.65 6.71
CA PRO A 368 -7.95 20.66 7.75
C PRO A 368 -9.33 21.33 7.91
N ASP A 369 -9.51 22.05 9.03
CA ASP A 369 -10.75 22.78 9.30
C ASP A 369 -10.90 24.00 8.38
N GLY A 370 -12.10 24.25 7.87
CA GLY A 370 -12.44 25.41 7.06
C GLY A 370 -11.97 25.35 5.59
N VAL A 371 -11.61 24.16 5.08
CA VAL A 371 -11.25 23.96 3.68
C VAL A 371 -12.36 23.22 2.93
N GLY A 372 -12.70 23.71 1.74
CA GLY A 372 -13.58 23.01 0.79
C GLY A 372 -12.76 22.21 -0.24
N LEU A 373 -13.11 20.93 -0.45
CA LEU A 373 -12.53 20.05 -1.46
C LEU A 373 -13.62 19.66 -2.45
N TYR A 374 -13.49 20.09 -3.69
CA TYR A 374 -14.47 19.93 -4.75
C TYR A 374 -13.88 19.14 -5.90
N GLY A 375 -14.38 17.94 -6.13
CA GLY A 375 -14.00 17.07 -7.24
C GLY A 375 -15.08 17.00 -8.31
N GLY A 376 -14.81 16.27 -9.37
CA GLY A 376 -15.75 16.08 -10.46
C GLY A 376 -15.62 17.13 -11.56
N TYR A 377 -14.47 17.77 -11.66
CA TYR A 377 -14.19 18.81 -12.67
C TYR A 377 -13.53 18.21 -13.92
N ALA A 378 -13.85 18.78 -15.07
CA ALA A 378 -13.11 18.60 -16.30
C ALA A 378 -11.66 19.11 -16.13
N PRO A 379 -10.71 18.66 -16.97
CA PRO A 379 -9.31 19.10 -16.86
C PRO A 379 -9.11 20.62 -16.99
N ASP A 380 -10.01 21.32 -17.67
CA ASP A 380 -10.00 22.76 -17.85
C ASP A 380 -10.78 23.55 -16.77
N PHE A 381 -11.38 22.84 -15.81
CA PHE A 381 -12.22 23.39 -14.72
C PHE A 381 -13.46 24.19 -15.17
N LEU A 382 -13.84 24.09 -16.45
CA LEU A 382 -15.00 24.77 -17.02
C LEU A 382 -16.28 23.92 -17.01
N ALA A 383 -16.20 22.69 -16.54
CA ALA A 383 -17.33 21.78 -16.40
C ALA A 383 -17.20 20.93 -15.13
N ALA A 384 -18.30 20.73 -14.41
CA ALA A 384 -18.37 19.86 -13.25
C ALA A 384 -19.51 18.86 -13.39
N ASP A 385 -19.17 17.57 -13.40
CA ASP A 385 -20.10 16.44 -13.32
C ASP A 385 -19.37 15.25 -12.71
N PRO A 386 -19.55 14.97 -11.42
CA PRO A 386 -18.86 13.86 -10.75
C PRO A 386 -19.14 12.47 -11.35
N THR A 387 -20.14 12.37 -12.22
CA THR A 387 -20.45 11.11 -12.92
C THR A 387 -19.68 10.97 -14.23
N ALA A 388 -19.37 12.07 -14.88
CA ALA A 388 -18.58 12.14 -16.11
C ALA A 388 -17.08 12.32 -15.80
N TYR A 389 -16.77 13.19 -14.86
CA TYR A 389 -15.40 13.55 -14.46
C TYR A 389 -15.10 12.98 -13.07
N VAL A 390 -14.60 11.76 -13.01
CA VAL A 390 -14.37 11.07 -11.73
C VAL A 390 -13.05 11.52 -11.10
N THR A 391 -13.13 12.21 -9.97
CA THR A 391 -11.99 12.51 -9.10
C THR A 391 -11.85 11.38 -8.06
N GLU A 392 -10.81 10.56 -8.17
CA GLU A 392 -10.58 9.44 -7.26
C GLU A 392 -9.32 9.64 -6.42
N VAL A 393 -9.48 9.71 -5.11
CA VAL A 393 -8.39 9.67 -4.12
C VAL A 393 -8.22 8.24 -3.65
N ARG A 394 -7.06 7.66 -3.90
CA ARG A 394 -6.78 6.27 -3.54
C ARG A 394 -5.56 6.19 -2.64
N THR A 395 -5.76 5.79 -1.39
CA THR A 395 -4.62 5.64 -0.48
C THR A 395 -3.68 4.51 -0.94
N PRO A 396 -2.38 4.78 -1.12
CA PRO A 396 -1.46 3.79 -1.69
C PRO A 396 -1.01 2.73 -0.68
N VAL A 397 -1.04 3.05 0.62
CA VAL A 397 -0.48 2.20 1.68
C VAL A 397 -1.45 2.09 2.84
N TRP A 398 -1.73 0.85 3.25
CA TRP A 398 -2.46 0.58 4.47
C TRP A 398 -1.61 0.82 5.71
N SER A 399 -2.19 1.42 6.75
CA SER A 399 -1.59 1.54 8.08
C SER A 399 -2.56 1.06 9.16
N ALA A 400 -2.04 0.50 10.23
CA ALA A 400 -2.87 0.04 11.35
C ALA A 400 -3.56 1.20 12.08
N GLU A 401 -2.94 2.36 12.13
CA GLU A 401 -3.45 3.55 12.82
C GLU A 401 -4.70 4.13 12.16
N THR A 402 -4.74 4.15 10.84
CA THR A 402 -5.84 4.74 10.06
C THR A 402 -6.76 3.70 9.42
N GLY A 403 -6.39 2.42 9.50
CA GLY A 403 -7.12 1.36 8.79
C GLY A 403 -7.02 1.48 7.27
N GLY A 404 -6.06 2.25 6.74
CA GLY A 404 -5.92 2.50 5.31
C GLY A 404 -6.93 3.50 4.74
N ALA A 405 -7.46 4.42 5.57
CA ALA A 405 -8.42 5.43 5.13
C ALA A 405 -7.82 6.36 4.08
N ALA A 406 -8.58 6.68 3.03
CA ALA A 406 -8.20 7.64 2.00
C ALA A 406 -8.52 9.09 2.41
N LEU A 407 -9.53 9.30 3.24
CA LEU A 407 -9.88 10.57 3.86
C LEU A 407 -9.72 10.48 5.38
N ILE A 408 -9.01 11.44 5.96
CA ILE A 408 -8.85 11.59 7.40
C ILE A 408 -9.28 13.01 7.78
N ALA A 409 -10.24 13.15 8.71
CA ALA A 409 -10.66 14.43 9.25
C ALA A 409 -10.67 14.36 10.79
N ARG A 410 -9.88 15.20 11.44
CA ARG A 410 -9.76 15.21 12.90
C ARG A 410 -10.03 16.60 13.46
N GLY A 411 -11.08 16.75 14.28
CA GLY A 411 -11.45 18.02 14.89
C GLY A 411 -11.91 19.08 13.87
N VAL A 412 -12.49 18.66 12.78
CA VAL A 412 -12.88 19.48 11.63
C VAL A 412 -14.35 19.87 11.70
N GLY A 413 -14.70 21.09 11.24
CA GLY A 413 -16.06 21.60 11.20
C GLY A 413 -16.46 22.40 12.44
N PHE A 414 -15.51 22.88 13.24
CA PHE A 414 -15.76 23.78 14.37
C PHE A 414 -15.55 25.27 14.01
N GLY A 415 -14.82 25.55 12.95
CA GLY A 415 -14.60 26.86 12.39
C GLY A 415 -15.52 27.16 11.20
N PRO A 416 -14.97 27.72 10.12
CA PRO A 416 -15.70 27.86 8.87
C PRO A 416 -16.18 26.51 8.33
N GLU A 417 -17.18 26.54 7.45
CA GLU A 417 -17.71 25.32 6.84
C GLU A 417 -16.61 24.55 6.11
N THR A 418 -16.57 23.24 6.30
CA THR A 418 -15.66 22.31 5.66
C THR A 418 -16.46 21.37 4.81
N VAL A 419 -16.29 21.46 3.49
CA VAL A 419 -17.10 20.71 2.53
C VAL A 419 -16.23 19.76 1.73
N VAL A 420 -16.67 18.53 1.54
CA VAL A 420 -16.10 17.59 0.57
C VAL A 420 -17.22 17.24 -0.41
N ARG A 421 -17.02 17.53 -1.67
CA ARG A 421 -18.05 17.30 -2.71
C ARG A 421 -17.45 16.64 -3.94
N GLY A 422 -18.18 15.68 -4.51
CA GLY A 422 -17.87 15.10 -5.82
C GLY A 422 -16.59 14.28 -5.88
N VAL A 423 -16.03 13.87 -4.74
CA VAL A 423 -14.77 13.10 -4.66
C VAL A 423 -15.06 11.65 -4.29
N ARG A 424 -14.38 10.73 -4.95
CA ARG A 424 -14.39 9.31 -4.62
C ARG A 424 -13.14 8.96 -3.82
N PHE A 425 -13.32 8.51 -2.57
CA PHE A 425 -12.24 8.06 -1.70
C PHE A 425 -12.18 6.54 -1.68
N VAL A 426 -11.03 5.96 -2.00
CA VAL A 426 -10.80 4.52 -2.02
C VAL A 426 -9.72 4.17 -1.01
N GLY A 427 -10.14 3.59 0.11
CA GLY A 427 -9.25 3.11 1.15
C GLY A 427 -8.52 1.83 0.76
N ALA A 428 -7.33 1.62 1.33
CA ALA A 428 -6.54 0.43 1.09
C ALA A 428 -7.10 -0.79 1.84
N SER A 429 -6.98 -1.97 1.23
CA SER A 429 -7.21 -3.23 1.93
C SER A 429 -6.17 -3.45 3.02
N ALA A 430 -6.59 -4.04 4.14
CA ALA A 430 -5.67 -4.37 5.22
C ALA A 430 -4.63 -5.40 4.78
N THR A 431 -3.41 -5.28 5.30
CA THR A 431 -2.29 -6.17 4.97
C THR A 431 -1.70 -6.92 6.17
N SER A 432 -2.08 -6.53 7.40
CA SER A 432 -1.66 -7.22 8.62
C SER A 432 -2.78 -8.10 9.18
N PRO A 433 -2.46 -9.21 9.84
CA PRO A 433 -3.46 -10.02 10.54
C PRO A 433 -4.33 -9.17 11.46
N ARG A 434 -5.61 -9.44 11.49
CA ARG A 434 -6.63 -8.68 12.26
C ARG A 434 -6.80 -7.23 11.81
N GLY A 435 -6.15 -6.82 10.70
CA GLY A 435 -6.24 -5.45 10.22
C GLY A 435 -7.66 -5.06 9.82
N ALA A 436 -8.13 -3.92 10.30
CA ALA A 436 -9.35 -3.28 9.81
C ALA A 436 -9.06 -2.56 8.50
N ALA A 437 -10.06 -2.51 7.60
CA ALA A 437 -10.02 -1.65 6.42
C ALA A 437 -11.07 -0.54 6.60
N ILE A 438 -10.64 0.72 6.42
CA ILE A 438 -11.48 1.91 6.61
C ILE A 438 -11.39 2.75 5.34
N GLY A 439 -12.52 3.20 4.80
CA GLY A 439 -12.57 4.08 3.64
C GLY A 439 -12.29 5.55 4.00
N ALA A 440 -12.98 6.05 5.03
CA ALA A 440 -12.75 7.37 5.59
C ALA A 440 -12.81 7.32 7.12
N LEU A 441 -11.92 8.09 7.76
CA LEU A 441 -11.80 8.19 9.22
C LEU A 441 -12.08 9.63 9.66
N VAL A 442 -13.15 9.81 10.44
CA VAL A 442 -13.55 11.11 10.98
C VAL A 442 -13.54 11.03 12.49
N VAL A 443 -12.72 11.86 13.13
CA VAL A 443 -12.60 11.90 14.60
C VAL A 443 -13.00 13.26 15.09
N ASP A 444 -13.92 13.31 16.05
CA ASP A 444 -14.44 14.53 16.68
C ASP A 444 -14.91 15.58 15.67
N PRO A 445 -15.84 15.27 14.75
CA PRO A 445 -16.37 16.25 13.81
C PRO A 445 -17.22 17.32 14.48
N GLY A 446 -17.16 18.54 13.93
CA GLY A 446 -18.01 19.66 14.27
C GLY A 446 -19.23 19.78 13.35
N PRO A 447 -20.17 20.69 13.66
CA PRO A 447 -21.43 20.88 12.91
C PRO A 447 -21.23 21.39 11.48
N GLY A 448 -20.06 21.95 11.16
CA GLY A 448 -19.71 22.48 9.84
C GLY A 448 -19.11 21.49 8.86
N LEU A 449 -18.89 20.22 9.26
CA LEU A 449 -18.38 19.22 8.32
C LEU A 449 -19.51 18.64 7.47
N ARG A 450 -19.34 18.73 6.13
CA ARG A 450 -20.29 18.22 5.14
C ARG A 450 -19.59 17.34 4.11
N LEU A 451 -20.22 16.24 3.76
CA LEU A 451 -19.88 15.39 2.63
C LEU A 451 -21.08 15.37 1.68
N GLU A 452 -20.89 15.77 0.43
CA GLU A 452 -21.95 15.94 -0.56
C GLU A 452 -21.57 15.23 -1.85
N ALA A 453 -22.49 14.50 -2.47
CA ALA A 453 -22.27 13.77 -3.71
C ALA A 453 -20.91 13.01 -3.75
N THR A 454 -20.47 12.51 -2.61
CA THR A 454 -19.16 11.91 -2.38
C THR A 454 -19.28 10.39 -2.27
N GLU A 455 -18.34 9.65 -2.83
CA GLU A 455 -18.28 8.20 -2.67
C GLU A 455 -17.12 7.79 -1.75
N VAL A 456 -17.39 6.96 -0.76
CA VAL A 456 -16.37 6.40 0.16
C VAL A 456 -16.38 4.89 0.04
N VAL A 457 -15.24 4.31 -0.33
CA VAL A 457 -15.06 2.87 -0.54
C VAL A 457 -13.97 2.37 0.38
N ALA A 458 -14.29 1.43 1.27
CA ALA A 458 -13.27 0.75 2.06
C ALA A 458 -12.74 -0.48 1.32
N GLY A 459 -11.48 -0.81 1.58
CA GLY A 459 -10.89 -2.08 1.15
C GLY A 459 -11.38 -3.28 1.95
N ASP A 460 -10.85 -4.45 1.65
CA ASP A 460 -11.11 -5.69 2.39
C ASP A 460 -10.25 -5.77 3.66
N ALA A 461 -10.84 -6.28 4.73
CA ALA A 461 -10.12 -6.60 5.95
C ALA A 461 -9.42 -7.96 5.87
N VAL A 462 -8.46 -8.20 6.76
CA VAL A 462 -7.69 -9.45 6.81
C VAL A 462 -8.30 -10.43 7.80
N ASP A 463 -8.17 -11.71 7.47
CA ASP A 463 -8.60 -12.82 8.32
C ASP A 463 -7.76 -12.87 9.62
N GLY A 464 -8.34 -13.37 10.69
CA GLY A 464 -7.62 -13.66 11.92
C GLY A 464 -6.73 -14.89 11.77
N GLY A 465 -5.61 -14.91 12.46
CA GLY A 465 -4.70 -16.06 12.50
C GLY A 465 -5.30 -17.24 13.24
N ASP A 466 -5.00 -18.45 12.78
CA ASP A 466 -5.36 -19.69 13.49
C ASP A 466 -4.57 -19.82 14.80
N GLY A 467 -5.21 -20.33 15.84
CA GLY A 467 -4.59 -20.71 17.09
C GLY A 467 -3.69 -21.94 16.92
N ALA A 468 -2.54 -21.93 17.56
CA ALA A 468 -1.65 -23.09 17.54
C ALA A 468 -2.22 -24.25 18.35
N ASP A 469 -1.99 -25.47 17.88
CA ASP A 469 -2.36 -26.69 18.58
C ASP A 469 -1.59 -26.80 19.90
N GLY A 470 -2.24 -27.34 20.89
CA GLY A 470 -1.62 -27.71 22.15
C GLY A 470 -0.70 -28.92 21.95
N PRO A 471 0.54 -28.91 22.46
CA PRO A 471 1.40 -30.07 22.43
C PRO A 471 0.81 -31.24 23.20
N ALA A 472 1.09 -32.47 22.76
CA ALA A 472 0.71 -33.69 23.45
C ALA A 472 1.39 -33.77 24.81
N GLY A 473 0.75 -34.41 25.76
CA GLY A 473 1.31 -34.74 27.07
C GLY A 473 2.46 -35.73 26.95
N GLU A 474 3.46 -35.59 27.78
CA GLU A 474 4.59 -36.50 27.81
C GLU A 474 4.16 -37.88 28.35
N ALA A 475 4.74 -38.91 27.79
CA ALA A 475 4.57 -40.30 28.26
C ALA A 475 5.83 -40.73 29.01
N PRO A 476 5.71 -41.55 30.07
CA PRO A 476 6.88 -42.08 30.77
C PRO A 476 7.72 -42.99 29.85
N ASP A 477 9.01 -42.83 29.87
CA ASP A 477 9.96 -43.61 29.06
C ASP A 477 10.17 -45.04 29.55
N GLY A 478 9.66 -45.39 30.73
CA GLY A 478 9.89 -46.66 31.38
C GLY A 478 8.65 -47.40 31.85
N SER A 479 8.73 -48.71 31.93
CA SER A 479 7.78 -49.61 32.60
C SER A 479 8.16 -49.81 34.06
N GLY A 480 7.24 -50.27 34.87
CA GLY A 480 7.57 -50.81 36.18
C GLY A 480 8.62 -51.93 36.11
N GLY A 481 9.44 -52.03 37.11
CA GLY A 481 10.47 -53.04 37.20
C GLY A 481 9.88 -54.46 37.36
N ALA A 482 10.58 -55.44 36.86
CA ALA A 482 10.20 -56.84 37.06
C ALA A 482 10.43 -57.33 38.52
N GLY A 483 9.52 -58.10 39.03
CA GLY A 483 9.76 -58.82 40.26
C GLY A 483 10.76 -59.97 40.08
N GLU A 484 11.56 -60.23 41.10
CA GLU A 484 12.48 -61.37 41.05
C GLU A 484 11.69 -62.70 41.07
N PRO A 485 12.19 -63.73 40.36
CA PRO A 485 11.51 -65.01 40.36
C PRO A 485 11.65 -65.72 41.75
N PRO A 486 10.69 -66.63 42.11
CA PRO A 486 10.80 -67.44 43.27
C PRO A 486 12.11 -68.20 43.35
N ARG A 487 12.67 -68.39 44.55
CA ARG A 487 13.90 -69.07 44.75
C ARG A 487 13.93 -69.86 46.08
N ALA A 488 14.87 -70.75 46.27
CA ALA A 488 15.08 -71.47 47.53
C ALA A 488 15.61 -70.54 48.65
N ALA A 489 15.14 -70.64 49.81
CA ALA A 489 15.67 -69.94 50.97
C ALA A 489 17.12 -70.32 51.29
N ILE A 490 17.90 -69.40 51.80
CA ILE A 490 19.20 -69.74 52.42
C ILE A 490 18.95 -70.02 53.90
N GLU A 491 19.05 -71.30 54.25
CA GLU A 491 18.83 -71.71 55.64
C GLU A 491 20.15 -71.97 56.38
N THR A 492 20.20 -71.56 57.67
CA THR A 492 21.32 -71.88 58.56
C THR A 492 21.05 -73.17 59.31
N ASP A 493 21.95 -73.58 60.20
CA ASP A 493 21.97 -74.85 60.89
C ASP A 493 20.64 -75.24 61.61
N ALA A 494 19.68 -74.36 61.73
CA ALA A 494 18.38 -74.62 62.40
C ALA A 494 17.26 -75.08 61.47
N ARG A 495 17.52 -75.21 60.14
CA ARG A 495 16.53 -75.55 59.08
C ARG A 495 15.26 -74.71 59.11
N THR A 496 15.43 -73.44 59.38
CA THR A 496 14.35 -72.47 59.34
C THR A 496 14.77 -71.24 58.46
N CYS A 497 13.90 -70.89 57.58
CA CYS A 497 14.09 -69.66 56.85
C CYS A 497 14.07 -68.54 57.87
N ARG A 498 15.13 -67.67 57.85
CA ARG A 498 15.16 -66.51 58.68
C ARG A 498 14.94 -65.28 57.82
N PRO A 499 13.99 -64.42 58.21
CA PRO A 499 13.80 -63.15 57.51
C PRO A 499 15.05 -62.27 57.48
N GLY A 500 15.40 -61.73 56.33
CA GLY A 500 16.55 -60.83 56.13
C GLY A 500 16.78 -60.69 54.61
N ASP A 501 17.67 -59.78 54.23
CA ASP A 501 17.96 -59.42 52.81
C ASP A 501 18.38 -60.66 51.98
N ALA A 502 19.06 -61.64 52.61
CA ALA A 502 19.47 -62.86 51.95
C ALA A 502 18.25 -63.74 51.56
N ASN A 503 17.16 -63.60 52.27
CA ASN A 503 15.90 -64.38 52.10
C ASN A 503 14.72 -63.48 51.68
N ALA A 504 14.97 -62.41 51.11
CA ALA A 504 13.98 -61.53 50.46
C ALA A 504 14.06 -61.72 48.93
N VAL A 505 12.96 -61.99 48.29
CA VAL A 505 12.81 -61.94 46.83
C VAL A 505 12.21 -60.59 46.48
N ARG A 506 13.02 -59.80 45.84
CA ARG A 506 12.64 -58.33 45.67
C ARG A 506 11.57 -58.10 44.67
N GLY A 507 10.68 -57.22 45.03
CA GLY A 507 9.69 -56.65 44.11
C GLY A 507 10.32 -55.68 43.11
N GLY A 508 9.69 -55.54 41.99
CA GLY A 508 10.09 -54.60 40.95
C GLY A 508 9.93 -53.13 41.42
N ALA A 509 10.85 -52.30 41.08
CA ALA A 509 10.71 -50.85 41.32
C ALA A 509 9.54 -50.26 40.56
N GLY A 510 8.75 -49.40 41.18
CA GLY A 510 7.74 -48.60 40.45
C GLY A 510 8.40 -47.62 39.48
N ALA A 511 7.77 -47.40 38.32
CA ALA A 511 8.23 -46.44 37.36
C ALA A 511 8.19 -45.01 37.93
N ALA A 512 9.29 -44.28 37.85
CA ALA A 512 9.34 -42.89 38.33
C ALA A 512 9.02 -41.93 37.19
N PHE A 513 8.03 -41.05 37.38
CA PHE A 513 7.70 -40.00 36.40
C PHE A 513 6.98 -38.83 37.07
N VAL A 514 7.25 -37.62 36.58
CA VAL A 514 6.70 -36.38 37.11
C VAL A 514 6.10 -35.54 35.99
N CYS A 515 4.87 -35.09 36.15
CA CYS A 515 4.19 -34.17 35.22
C CYS A 515 4.15 -32.76 35.84
N GLY A 516 5.10 -31.90 35.45
CA GLY A 516 5.29 -30.63 36.13
C GLY A 516 5.66 -30.85 37.62
N GLU A 517 4.79 -30.46 38.55
CA GLU A 517 4.96 -30.68 39.99
C GLU A 517 4.28 -31.96 40.51
N ALA A 518 3.46 -32.59 39.66
CA ALA A 518 2.70 -33.80 40.06
C ALA A 518 3.55 -35.05 39.89
N ASP A 519 3.84 -35.76 41.01
CA ASP A 519 4.42 -37.08 40.96
C ASP A 519 3.33 -38.10 40.60
N VAL A 520 3.52 -38.76 39.46
CA VAL A 520 2.59 -39.80 38.92
C VAL A 520 3.24 -41.16 38.79
N GLY A 521 4.30 -41.38 39.55
CA GLY A 521 5.06 -42.64 39.54
C GLY A 521 4.23 -43.83 39.95
N GLY A 522 4.62 -44.99 39.45
CA GLY A 522 4.06 -46.28 39.86
C GLY A 522 4.50 -46.73 41.28
N GLY A 523 3.69 -47.52 41.93
CA GLY A 523 4.04 -48.10 43.23
C GLY A 523 5.06 -49.28 43.06
N PRO A 524 6.05 -49.41 43.93
CA PRO A 524 6.91 -50.61 43.91
C PRO A 524 6.13 -51.90 44.21
N GLY A 525 6.49 -52.97 43.54
CA GLY A 525 6.03 -54.30 43.85
C GLY A 525 6.52 -54.72 45.25
N ALA A 526 5.79 -55.64 45.87
CA ALA A 526 6.15 -56.15 47.17
C ALA A 526 7.24 -57.20 47.06
N ASP A 527 8.10 -57.20 48.07
CA ASP A 527 9.05 -58.29 48.27
C ASP A 527 8.32 -59.48 48.81
N ALA A 528 8.72 -60.71 48.46
CA ALA A 528 8.35 -61.91 49.11
C ALA A 528 9.44 -62.33 50.14
N ALA A 529 9.01 -62.75 51.29
CA ALA A 529 9.89 -63.11 52.43
C ALA A 529 9.73 -64.59 52.83
N CYS A 530 10.46 -64.99 53.83
CA CYS A 530 10.35 -66.29 54.46
C CYS A 530 8.89 -66.63 54.78
N PRO A 531 8.39 -67.81 54.42
CA PRO A 531 7.09 -68.25 54.88
C PRO A 531 7.06 -68.37 56.42
N VAL A 532 6.07 -67.72 57.02
CA VAL A 532 5.91 -67.80 58.52
C VAL A 532 5.04 -68.89 58.93
N ASP A 533 3.79 -68.96 58.52
CA ASP A 533 2.86 -70.02 58.77
C ASP A 533 1.96 -70.19 57.53
N VAL A 534 1.43 -71.41 57.38
CA VAL A 534 0.46 -71.75 56.30
C VAL A 534 -0.76 -70.82 56.43
N GLY A 535 -1.07 -70.14 55.37
CA GLY A 535 -2.13 -69.10 55.33
C GLY A 535 -1.71 -67.66 55.73
N HIS A 536 -0.44 -67.48 56.07
CA HIS A 536 0.07 -66.12 56.34
C HIS A 536 0.23 -65.24 55.04
N PRO A 537 -0.33 -64.09 54.97
CA PRO A 537 -0.19 -63.27 53.77
C PRO A 537 1.21 -62.64 53.66
N GLN A 538 1.74 -62.60 52.46
CA GLN A 538 2.95 -61.91 52.13
C GLN A 538 2.64 -60.37 52.00
N ALA A 539 3.62 -59.55 51.77
CA ALA A 539 3.46 -58.11 51.69
C ALA A 539 2.59 -57.71 50.47
N ASP A 540 1.70 -56.73 50.72
CA ASP A 540 0.98 -56.02 49.64
C ASP A 540 1.91 -55.11 48.84
N GLY A 541 1.66 -55.04 47.53
CA GLY A 541 2.30 -53.98 46.68
C GLY A 541 1.95 -52.59 47.17
N ALA A 542 2.79 -51.67 46.88
CA ALA A 542 2.51 -50.24 47.19
C ALA A 542 1.57 -49.62 46.19
N ALA A 543 0.80 -48.68 46.68
CA ALA A 543 -0.05 -47.87 45.76
C ALA A 543 0.82 -46.98 44.85
N GLY A 544 0.36 -46.72 43.62
CA GLY A 544 0.91 -45.71 42.75
C GLY A 544 0.80 -44.31 43.35
N ARG A 545 1.26 -43.31 42.63
CA ARG A 545 1.21 -41.88 43.01
C ARG A 545 0.28 -41.07 42.09
N GLY A 546 -0.19 -39.95 42.58
CA GLY A 546 -1.14 -39.10 41.93
C GLY A 546 -2.58 -39.32 42.36
N VAL A 547 -3.50 -38.47 41.87
CA VAL A 547 -4.93 -38.52 42.21
C VAL A 547 -5.59 -39.71 41.55
N GLY A 548 -6.17 -40.62 42.34
CA GLY A 548 -6.78 -41.87 41.84
C GLY A 548 -5.77 -42.93 41.47
N ALA A 549 -4.62 -42.94 42.12
CA ALA A 549 -3.57 -43.92 41.90
C ALA A 549 -4.06 -45.36 42.13
N GLY A 550 -3.52 -46.26 41.35
CA GLY A 550 -3.80 -47.71 41.47
C GLY A 550 -3.41 -48.23 42.85
N ARG A 551 -4.27 -49.00 43.45
CA ARG A 551 -3.93 -49.69 44.70
C ARG A 551 -2.93 -50.78 44.44
N GLY A 552 -2.05 -51.07 45.44
CA GLY A 552 -1.20 -52.25 45.37
C GLY A 552 -1.99 -53.55 45.42
N GLY A 553 -1.43 -54.53 44.77
CA GLY A 553 -1.92 -55.91 44.78
C GLY A 553 -1.74 -56.56 46.16
N ARG A 554 -2.65 -57.39 46.59
CA ARG A 554 -2.53 -58.12 47.86
C ARG A 554 -1.42 -59.12 47.76
N GLY A 555 -0.68 -59.36 48.88
CA GLY A 555 0.23 -60.47 48.99
C GLY A 555 -0.43 -61.82 48.89
N GLY A 556 0.24 -62.70 48.25
CA GLY A 556 -0.12 -64.12 48.27
C GLY A 556 0.03 -64.77 49.65
N ILE A 557 -0.60 -65.81 49.87
CA ILE A 557 -0.52 -66.54 51.16
C ILE A 557 0.51 -67.65 51.12
N ASP A 558 1.20 -67.85 52.23
CA ASP A 558 2.19 -68.94 52.40
C ASP A 558 1.47 -70.28 52.39
N LEU A 559 2.04 -71.24 51.69
CA LEU A 559 1.49 -72.54 51.46
C LEU A 559 2.31 -73.60 52.21
N ARG A 560 1.69 -74.76 52.50
CA ARG A 560 2.42 -75.90 52.89
C ARG A 560 3.14 -76.54 51.72
N GLY A 561 4.44 -76.54 51.76
CA GLY A 561 5.26 -77.20 50.81
C GLY A 561 5.05 -78.69 50.72
N PRO A 562 5.74 -79.36 49.84
CA PRO A 562 5.61 -80.79 49.68
C PRO A 562 6.08 -81.55 50.94
N ARG A 563 5.30 -82.58 51.34
CA ARG A 563 5.72 -83.51 52.37
C ARG A 563 6.57 -84.61 51.79
N PHE A 564 7.72 -84.91 52.41
CA PHE A 564 8.59 -85.97 52.02
C PHE A 564 8.41 -87.10 52.99
N ARG A 565 8.11 -88.36 52.50
CA ARG A 565 8.05 -89.57 53.27
C ARG A 565 9.21 -90.47 52.90
N GLU A 566 9.81 -91.15 53.85
CA GLU A 566 10.91 -92.03 53.69
C GLU A 566 10.45 -93.51 53.44
N GLU A 567 9.25 -93.71 52.92
CA GLU A 567 8.79 -95.08 52.61
C GLU A 567 9.29 -95.52 51.21
N GLY A 568 10.20 -96.51 51.31
CA GLY A 568 10.56 -97.31 50.15
C GLY A 568 11.91 -97.03 49.50
N CYS A 569 12.80 -96.28 50.11
CA CYS A 569 14.14 -96.04 49.62
C CYS A 569 15.19 -97.05 50.22
N PRO A 570 15.89 -97.83 49.39
CA PRO A 570 16.88 -98.80 49.84
C PRO A 570 18.13 -98.19 50.46
N ASP A 571 18.45 -96.92 50.30
CA ASP A 571 19.73 -96.35 50.69
C ASP A 571 19.62 -95.01 51.50
N ARG A 572 18.59 -94.73 52.22
CA ARG A 572 18.40 -93.53 53.03
C ARG A 572 18.69 -92.21 52.37
N VAL A 573 18.57 -92.13 51.04
CA VAL A 573 18.64 -90.91 50.31
C VAL A 573 17.20 -90.46 50.04
N CYS A 574 16.91 -89.16 50.30
CA CYS A 574 15.56 -88.64 50.07
C CYS A 574 15.05 -88.92 48.68
N CYS A 575 14.10 -89.78 48.62
CA CYS A 575 13.53 -90.24 47.38
C CYS A 575 12.18 -89.57 47.16
N GLY A 576 12.06 -88.78 46.27
CA GLY A 576 10.81 -88.38 45.61
C GLY A 576 9.71 -87.77 46.42
N LEU A 577 8.96 -86.86 45.82
CA LEU A 577 7.71 -86.27 46.22
C LEU A 577 6.66 -87.36 46.43
N ALA A 578 6.29 -87.62 47.71
CA ALA A 578 5.30 -88.74 48.06
C ALA A 578 3.85 -88.19 47.93
N ASP A 579 3.52 -86.97 48.26
CA ASP A 579 2.19 -86.41 48.12
C ASP A 579 2.18 -84.93 47.87
N PHE A 580 1.75 -84.58 46.74
CA PHE A 580 1.46 -83.22 46.35
C PHE A 580 -0.06 -83.01 46.57
N LEU A 581 -0.50 -82.77 47.81
CA LEU A 581 -1.80 -82.23 47.98
C LEU A 581 -1.77 -80.70 47.96
N VAL A 582 -1.85 -80.21 46.78
CA VAL A 582 -2.23 -78.81 46.58
C VAL A 582 -3.78 -78.84 46.57
N SER A 583 -4.40 -78.95 47.74
CA SER A 583 -5.83 -78.68 47.83
C SER A 583 -6.07 -77.48 48.67
N GLY A 584 -6.53 -76.48 48.05
CA GLY A 584 -6.95 -75.22 48.66
C GLY A 584 -6.95 -74.10 47.72
N ASP A 585 -7.86 -73.21 47.83
CA ASP A 585 -7.95 -72.02 47.07
C ASP A 585 -6.63 -71.23 47.20
N TRP A 586 -5.87 -71.28 46.11
CA TRP A 586 -4.62 -70.60 46.06
C TRP A 586 -4.89 -69.11 45.96
N GLU A 587 -4.75 -68.34 47.03
CA GLU A 587 -4.69 -66.95 46.91
C GLU A 587 -3.34 -66.56 46.29
N VAL A 588 -3.32 -66.51 45.00
CA VAL A 588 -2.18 -66.02 44.22
C VAL A 588 -2.01 -64.55 44.58
N ALA A 589 -0.78 -64.06 44.59
CA ALA A 589 -0.58 -62.65 44.83
C ALA A 589 -1.37 -61.82 43.80
N GLY A 590 -2.05 -60.84 44.33
CA GLY A 590 -2.88 -59.97 43.53
C GLY A 590 -2.06 -59.02 42.66
N ASP A 591 -2.56 -58.76 41.49
CA ASP A 591 -1.99 -57.72 40.59
C ASP A 591 -2.26 -56.31 41.14
N GLY A 592 -1.34 -55.38 40.89
CA GLY A 592 -1.53 -53.97 41.18
C GLY A 592 -2.68 -53.40 40.30
N ALA A 593 -3.53 -52.59 40.89
CA ALA A 593 -4.59 -51.93 40.13
C ALA A 593 -4.02 -50.86 39.17
N PRO A 594 -4.61 -50.69 38.00
CA PRO A 594 -4.19 -49.60 37.10
C PRO A 594 -4.46 -48.25 37.72
N GLY A 595 -3.65 -47.25 37.34
CA GLY A 595 -3.89 -45.85 37.63
C GLY A 595 -5.10 -45.33 36.86
N SER A 596 -5.73 -44.28 37.41
CA SER A 596 -6.85 -43.61 36.77
C SER A 596 -6.36 -42.70 35.66
N ALA A 597 -7.14 -42.54 34.59
CA ALA A 597 -6.88 -41.55 33.56
C ALA A 597 -7.05 -40.13 34.11
N GLY A 598 -6.26 -39.22 33.62
CA GLY A 598 -6.38 -37.78 33.88
C GLY A 598 -7.70 -37.20 33.33
N ARG A 599 -8.20 -36.16 33.94
CA ARG A 599 -9.36 -35.47 33.42
C ARG A 599 -9.02 -34.73 32.15
N ASN A 600 -9.89 -34.69 31.15
CA ASN A 600 -9.73 -33.86 29.99
C ASN A 600 -9.84 -32.36 30.38
N GLY A 601 -9.13 -31.53 29.68
CA GLY A 601 -9.22 -30.05 29.78
C GLY A 601 -10.57 -29.54 29.26
N ASP A 602 -11.00 -28.41 29.80
CA ASP A 602 -12.22 -27.77 29.38
C ASP A 602 -11.99 -27.02 28.04
N ALA A 603 -13.05 -26.83 27.26
CA ALA A 603 -13.04 -26.07 26.04
C ALA A 603 -12.66 -24.61 26.29
N GLY A 604 -11.96 -24.02 25.38
CA GLY A 604 -11.78 -22.57 25.32
C GLY A 604 -13.06 -21.88 24.86
N ASP A 605 -13.42 -20.76 25.53
CA ASP A 605 -14.53 -19.94 25.13
C ASP A 605 -14.23 -19.24 23.81
N ALA A 606 -15.20 -19.16 22.92
CA ALA A 606 -15.10 -18.43 21.69
C ALA A 606 -15.18 -16.91 21.91
N CYS A 607 -14.70 -16.17 20.93
CA CYS A 607 -14.99 -14.75 20.81
C CYS A 607 -16.51 -14.56 20.61
N ALA A 608 -17.14 -13.74 21.46
CA ALA A 608 -18.57 -13.45 21.44
C ALA A 608 -18.91 -12.09 20.84
N ASP A 609 -17.96 -11.11 20.84
CA ASP A 609 -18.17 -9.76 20.33
C ASP A 609 -17.41 -9.54 19.00
N PRO A 610 -18.11 -9.51 17.85
CA PRO A 610 -17.48 -9.35 16.53
C PRO A 610 -17.07 -7.92 16.21
N PHE A 611 -17.35 -6.94 17.07
CA PHE A 611 -17.16 -5.55 16.72
C PHE A 611 -15.83 -5.01 17.25
N GLY A 612 -15.23 -5.26 18.23
CA GLY A 612 -13.97 -4.69 18.70
C GLY A 612 -13.97 -3.15 18.81
N ARG A 613 -12.81 -2.55 18.78
CA ARG A 613 -12.61 -1.09 18.85
C ARG A 613 -11.32 -0.65 18.13
N LEU A 614 -11.33 0.57 17.60
CA LEU A 614 -10.11 1.22 17.08
C LEU A 614 -9.32 1.83 18.25
N THR A 615 -8.01 1.66 18.22
CA THR A 615 -7.09 2.23 19.20
C THR A 615 -5.93 2.92 18.47
N GLN A 616 -5.10 3.65 19.19
CA GLN A 616 -3.91 4.29 18.60
C GLN A 616 -2.93 3.29 17.95
N THR A 617 -2.98 2.02 18.34
CA THR A 617 -2.14 0.95 17.77
C THR A 617 -2.87 0.10 16.74
N GLY A 618 -4.07 0.50 16.34
CA GLY A 618 -4.90 -0.19 15.37
C GLY A 618 -6.13 -0.87 15.99
N TRP A 619 -6.76 -1.72 15.19
CA TRP A 619 -7.98 -2.40 15.58
C TRP A 619 -7.75 -3.51 16.61
N GLN A 620 -8.55 -3.52 17.68
CA GLN A 620 -8.59 -4.60 18.67
C GLN A 620 -9.93 -5.33 18.56
N GLY A 621 -9.90 -6.53 17.99
CA GLY A 621 -11.07 -7.42 17.92
C GLY A 621 -11.44 -8.05 19.25
N GLY A 622 -12.60 -8.67 19.31
CA GLY A 622 -13.01 -9.49 20.45
C GLY A 622 -12.04 -10.66 20.71
N VAL A 623 -12.01 -11.14 21.93
CA VAL A 623 -11.03 -12.15 22.39
C VAL A 623 -11.70 -13.49 22.55
N ALA A 624 -11.08 -14.55 22.02
CA ALA A 624 -11.37 -15.95 22.36
C ALA A 624 -10.38 -16.44 23.42
N LEU A 625 -10.72 -17.46 24.15
CA LEU A 625 -9.91 -18.03 25.22
C LEU A 625 -9.26 -19.36 24.80
N PRO A 626 -8.08 -19.70 25.35
CA PRO A 626 -7.48 -21.00 25.12
C PRO A 626 -8.25 -22.11 25.82
N GLY A 627 -8.18 -23.33 25.31
CA GLY A 627 -8.58 -24.49 26.06
C GLY A 627 -7.70 -24.70 27.29
N SER A 628 -8.24 -25.31 28.34
CA SER A 628 -7.43 -25.67 29.49
C SER A 628 -6.63 -26.94 29.24
N PRO A 629 -5.48 -27.13 29.89
CA PRO A 629 -4.73 -28.36 29.78
C PRO A 629 -5.48 -29.53 30.44
N GLY A 630 -5.26 -30.73 29.94
CA GLY A 630 -5.69 -31.97 30.56
C GLY A 630 -4.93 -32.26 31.86
N GLY A 631 -5.55 -32.96 32.78
CA GLY A 631 -4.91 -33.42 34.00
C GLY A 631 -3.98 -34.62 33.74
N PRO A 632 -2.95 -34.82 34.57
CA PRO A 632 -2.12 -36.00 34.50
C PRO A 632 -2.88 -37.25 34.88
N GLY A 633 -2.56 -38.40 34.29
CA GLY A 633 -2.91 -39.73 34.76
C GLY A 633 -2.14 -40.07 36.03
N SER A 634 -2.63 -41.04 36.76
CA SER A 634 -1.97 -41.50 38.01
C SER A 634 -1.19 -42.80 37.80
N GLY A 635 -0.24 -43.07 38.66
CA GLY A 635 0.56 -44.27 38.65
C GLY A 635 -0.25 -45.53 38.98
N GLY A 636 0.07 -46.65 38.40
CA GLY A 636 -0.44 -47.98 38.76
C GLY A 636 0.17 -48.50 40.05
N GLY A 637 -0.54 -49.33 40.75
CA GLY A 637 -0.04 -50.01 41.96
C GLY A 637 0.99 -51.11 41.64
N GLY A 638 1.89 -51.37 42.57
CA GLY A 638 2.76 -52.55 42.48
C GLY A 638 2.01 -53.84 42.76
N GLY A 639 2.47 -54.99 42.19
CA GLY A 639 1.96 -56.25 42.46
C GLY A 639 2.31 -56.75 43.88
N GLY A 640 1.49 -57.62 44.48
CA GLY A 640 1.78 -58.25 45.77
C GLY A 640 2.93 -59.25 45.66
N GLY A 641 3.64 -59.51 46.73
CA GLY A 641 4.63 -60.54 46.87
C GLY A 641 3.99 -61.94 46.86
N GLY A 642 4.57 -62.89 46.18
CA GLY A 642 4.11 -64.29 46.09
C GLY A 642 4.24 -65.00 47.43
N GLY A 643 3.32 -65.93 47.71
CA GLY A 643 3.41 -66.81 48.91
C GLY A 643 4.58 -67.79 48.84
N GLY A 644 5.25 -67.92 49.93
CA GLY A 644 6.30 -68.94 50.11
C GLY A 644 5.76 -70.34 50.40
N ALA A 645 6.62 -71.31 50.20
CA ALA A 645 6.34 -72.69 50.48
C ALA A 645 7.13 -73.24 51.69
N ARG A 646 6.46 -73.43 52.78
CA ARG A 646 7.06 -73.95 53.95
C ARG A 646 7.18 -75.48 53.89
N ILE A 647 8.44 -76.03 54.00
CA ILE A 647 8.70 -77.43 53.90
C ILE A 647 8.72 -78.02 55.28
N GLU A 648 7.76 -79.02 55.54
CA GLU A 648 7.67 -79.77 56.78
C GLU A 648 8.43 -81.12 56.66
N PHE A 649 9.35 -81.32 57.63
CA PHE A 649 10.07 -82.57 57.69
C PHE A 649 9.28 -83.51 58.61
N VAL A 650 8.94 -84.64 58.15
CA VAL A 650 8.24 -85.66 58.92
C VAL A 650 9.24 -86.66 59.62
N ASP A 651 10.45 -86.82 59.10
CA ASP A 651 11.60 -87.49 59.75
C ASP A 651 12.92 -86.94 59.22
N GLY A 652 13.76 -86.47 60.02
CA GLY A 652 14.97 -85.68 59.88
C GLY A 652 15.99 -85.91 58.74
N ALA A 653 15.59 -86.46 57.58
CA ALA A 653 16.56 -86.87 56.57
C ALA A 653 16.64 -86.06 55.28
N CYS A 654 15.74 -85.10 55.02
CA CYS A 654 15.80 -84.36 53.77
C CYS A 654 15.99 -82.89 54.03
N PRO A 655 17.17 -82.37 53.78
CA PRO A 655 17.49 -80.91 54.01
C PRO A 655 17.08 -80.06 52.79
N TRP A 656 15.76 -80.05 52.52
CA TRP A 656 15.33 -79.05 51.50
C TRP A 656 14.95 -77.76 52.19
N PRO A 657 15.45 -76.59 51.69
CA PRO A 657 15.08 -75.26 52.18
C PRO A 657 13.65 -74.89 51.81
N ASP A 658 13.05 -74.05 52.59
CA ASP A 658 11.79 -73.40 52.28
C ASP A 658 11.86 -72.73 50.92
N GLY A 659 10.72 -72.58 50.16
CA GLY A 659 10.59 -71.85 48.92
C GLY A 659 10.14 -70.45 49.21
N LEU A 660 10.86 -69.51 48.67
CA LEU A 660 10.46 -68.08 48.70
C LEU A 660 9.57 -67.86 47.50
N GLY A 661 8.43 -67.12 47.66
CA GLY A 661 7.59 -66.62 46.56
C GLY A 661 8.28 -65.63 45.63
N GLY A 662 7.68 -65.37 44.50
CA GLY A 662 8.17 -64.33 43.56
C GLY A 662 7.87 -62.95 44.03
N GLY A 663 8.74 -62.01 43.76
CA GLY A 663 8.52 -60.60 43.97
C GLY A 663 7.37 -60.04 43.05
N GLY A 664 6.58 -59.13 43.56
CA GLY A 664 5.58 -58.41 42.75
C GLY A 664 6.24 -57.51 41.70
N GLY A 665 5.63 -57.32 40.54
CA GLY A 665 6.03 -56.37 39.53
C GLY A 665 5.78 -54.92 39.98
N GLY A 666 6.62 -53.96 39.66
CA GLY A 666 6.39 -52.55 39.93
C GLY A 666 5.27 -51.93 39.05
N GLY A 667 4.53 -51.00 39.55
CA GLY A 667 3.52 -50.27 38.78
C GLY A 667 4.11 -49.35 37.70
N GLY A 668 3.40 -49.15 36.63
CA GLY A 668 3.72 -48.15 35.60
C GLY A 668 3.37 -46.71 36.04
N ALA A 669 4.08 -45.73 35.57
CA ALA A 669 3.78 -44.32 35.83
C ALA A 669 2.63 -43.81 34.96
N GLY A 670 1.87 -42.81 35.47
CA GLY A 670 0.86 -42.11 34.70
C GLY A 670 1.45 -41.26 33.61
N GLY A 671 0.72 -41.00 32.53
CA GLY A 671 1.06 -40.03 31.46
C GLY A 671 0.66 -38.61 31.85
N CYS A 672 1.36 -37.61 31.32
CA CYS A 672 1.05 -36.21 31.50
C CYS A 672 -0.18 -35.76 30.70
N GLY A 673 -0.87 -34.76 31.16
CA GLY A 673 -1.97 -34.16 30.43
C GLY A 673 -1.50 -33.44 29.18
N GLY A 674 -2.27 -33.44 28.10
CA GLY A 674 -2.05 -32.66 26.91
C GLY A 674 -2.32 -31.18 27.18
N ALA A 675 -1.61 -30.27 26.52
CA ALA A 675 -1.84 -28.84 26.65
C ALA A 675 -3.12 -28.41 25.93
N GLY A 676 -3.77 -27.34 26.40
CA GLY A 676 -4.89 -26.74 25.72
C GLY A 676 -4.49 -26.07 24.41
N GLY A 677 -5.38 -26.13 23.41
CA GLY A 677 -5.23 -25.40 22.17
C GLY A 677 -5.29 -23.90 22.37
N ARG A 678 -4.50 -23.15 21.62
CA ARG A 678 -4.54 -21.68 21.65
C ARG A 678 -5.80 -21.17 20.95
N PRO A 679 -6.34 -19.96 21.34
CA PRO A 679 -7.50 -19.41 20.67
C PRO A 679 -7.17 -18.94 19.27
N GLY A 680 -8.14 -18.96 18.36
CA GLY A 680 -8.07 -18.27 17.08
C GLY A 680 -8.22 -16.77 17.27
N GLU A 681 -7.56 -16.00 16.41
CA GLU A 681 -7.66 -14.54 16.41
C GLU A 681 -8.90 -14.06 15.67
N SER A 682 -9.46 -12.92 16.07
CA SER A 682 -10.60 -12.34 15.37
C SER A 682 -10.18 -11.71 14.04
N GLY A 683 -11.01 -11.84 13.00
CA GLY A 683 -10.84 -11.14 11.73
C GLY A 683 -11.11 -9.64 11.88
N GLY A 684 -10.45 -8.83 11.05
CA GLY A 684 -10.65 -7.38 11.02
C GLY A 684 -11.99 -6.99 10.40
N PRO A 685 -12.59 -5.86 10.79
CA PRO A 685 -13.77 -5.31 10.13
C PRO A 685 -13.42 -4.51 8.88
N SER A 686 -14.35 -4.41 7.93
CA SER A 686 -14.32 -3.42 6.86
C SER A 686 -15.38 -2.36 7.13
N ILE A 687 -14.99 -1.09 7.11
CA ILE A 687 -15.82 0.05 7.50
C ILE A 687 -15.71 1.11 6.42
N GLY A 688 -16.84 1.47 5.80
CA GLY A 688 -16.87 2.53 4.80
C GLY A 688 -16.47 3.87 5.41
N LEU A 689 -17.31 4.45 6.25
CA LEU A 689 -17.04 5.66 7.01
C LEU A 689 -17.05 5.36 8.50
N PHE A 690 -15.93 5.61 9.17
CA PHE A 690 -15.81 5.48 10.62
C PHE A 690 -15.80 6.86 11.27
N VAL A 691 -16.78 7.10 12.17
CA VAL A 691 -16.92 8.37 12.91
C VAL A 691 -16.74 8.09 14.40
N GLU A 692 -15.76 8.72 15.01
CA GLU A 692 -15.46 8.59 16.43
C GLU A 692 -15.65 9.92 17.16
N ALA A 693 -16.43 9.93 18.23
CA ALA A 693 -16.60 11.03 19.16
C ALA A 693 -15.87 10.73 20.47
N THR A 694 -14.73 11.37 20.71
CA THR A 694 -13.93 11.21 21.93
C THR A 694 -14.24 12.26 22.99
N ARG A 695 -14.97 13.32 22.62
CA ARG A 695 -15.31 14.48 23.47
C ARG A 695 -16.78 14.88 23.33
N SER A 696 -17.24 15.71 24.22
CA SER A 696 -18.59 16.32 24.14
C SER A 696 -18.63 17.45 23.10
N GLY A 697 -19.83 17.75 22.57
CA GLY A 697 -20.04 18.80 21.58
C GLY A 697 -19.70 18.39 20.14
N VAL A 698 -19.44 17.12 19.92
CA VAL A 698 -19.28 16.50 18.60
C VAL A 698 -20.66 16.30 17.97
N THR A 699 -20.76 16.57 16.69
CA THR A 699 -21.94 16.28 15.87
C THR A 699 -21.52 15.42 14.68
N PRO A 700 -22.36 14.50 14.20
CA PRO A 700 -21.99 13.72 13.02
C PRO A 700 -21.81 14.64 11.80
N PRO A 701 -20.97 14.26 10.84
CA PRO A 701 -20.87 14.98 9.56
C PRO A 701 -22.26 14.96 8.88
N LYS A 702 -22.60 16.04 8.20
CA LYS A 702 -23.78 16.08 7.34
C LYS A 702 -23.48 15.30 6.07
N LEU A 703 -24.30 14.33 5.74
CA LEU A 703 -24.18 13.51 4.54
C LEU A 703 -25.34 13.82 3.59
N ASP A 704 -25.05 14.24 2.36
CA ASP A 704 -26.03 14.54 1.34
C ASP A 704 -25.66 13.89 0.01
N GLY A 705 -26.48 12.93 -0.44
CA GLY A 705 -26.22 12.17 -1.66
C GLY A 705 -24.92 11.36 -1.61
N VAL A 706 -24.46 10.96 -0.41
CA VAL A 706 -23.21 10.24 -0.21
C VAL A 706 -23.42 8.75 -0.44
N ARG A 707 -22.48 8.13 -1.14
CA ARG A 707 -22.41 6.70 -1.30
C ARG A 707 -21.27 6.13 -0.45
N ILE A 708 -21.60 5.20 0.44
CA ILE A 708 -20.61 4.59 1.34
C ILE A 708 -20.62 3.08 1.15
N VAL A 709 -19.47 2.54 0.75
CA VAL A 709 -19.29 1.12 0.45
C VAL A 709 -18.24 0.52 1.36
N ALA A 710 -18.61 -0.50 2.14
CA ALA A 710 -17.65 -1.29 2.87
C ALA A 710 -17.25 -2.54 2.06
N GLY A 711 -16.01 -2.97 2.21
CA GLY A 711 -15.50 -4.21 1.67
C GLY A 711 -15.85 -5.43 2.52
N ARG A 712 -15.13 -6.51 2.35
CA ARG A 712 -15.32 -7.76 3.10
C ARG A 712 -14.67 -7.69 4.48
N GLY A 713 -15.40 -8.10 5.53
CA GLY A 713 -14.85 -8.39 6.86
C GLY A 713 -14.03 -9.68 6.83
N GLY A 714 -12.93 -9.74 7.57
CA GLY A 714 -12.05 -10.90 7.68
C GLY A 714 -12.72 -12.06 8.42
N THR A 715 -12.43 -13.29 8.07
CA THR A 715 -12.88 -14.47 8.83
C THR A 715 -12.12 -14.59 10.15
N GLY A 716 -12.75 -15.11 11.20
CA GLY A 716 -12.06 -15.46 12.44
C GLY A 716 -11.16 -16.67 12.22
N GLY A 717 -10.00 -16.68 12.86
CA GLY A 717 -9.09 -17.82 12.89
C GLY A 717 -9.68 -18.99 13.67
N ARG A 718 -9.32 -20.19 13.28
CA ARG A 718 -9.72 -21.40 14.02
C ARG A 718 -8.97 -21.48 15.34
N GLY A 719 -9.61 -22.04 16.37
CA GLY A 719 -8.92 -22.44 17.59
C GLY A 719 -8.00 -23.62 17.33
N GLY A 720 -6.86 -23.66 17.99
CA GLY A 720 -5.93 -24.78 17.96
C GLY A 720 -6.54 -26.01 18.60
N ALA A 721 -6.19 -27.19 18.14
CA ALA A 721 -6.59 -28.46 18.76
C ALA A 721 -5.97 -28.61 20.16
N GLY A 722 -6.71 -29.23 21.07
CA GLY A 722 -6.12 -29.66 22.33
C GLY A 722 -5.15 -30.81 22.10
N GLY A 723 -4.01 -30.81 22.81
CA GLY A 723 -3.03 -31.88 22.73
C GLY A 723 -3.55 -33.19 23.34
N ASP A 724 -3.18 -34.30 22.77
CA ASP A 724 -3.50 -35.64 23.35
C ASP A 724 -2.80 -35.82 24.69
N GLY A 725 -3.45 -36.49 25.63
CA GLY A 725 -2.79 -36.91 26.87
C GLY A 725 -1.74 -37.97 26.63
N GLY A 726 -0.66 -37.94 27.35
CA GLY A 726 0.43 -38.90 27.29
C GLY A 726 -0.06 -40.30 27.71
N THR A 727 0.40 -41.32 27.05
CA THR A 727 0.07 -42.73 27.43
C THR A 727 0.71 -43.07 28.75
N GLY A 728 -0.02 -43.78 29.65
CA GLY A 728 0.56 -44.32 30.87
C GLY A 728 1.54 -45.45 30.61
N GLY A 729 2.53 -45.56 31.46
CA GLY A 729 3.55 -46.62 31.41
C GLY A 729 2.97 -47.98 31.75
N ARG A 730 3.61 -49.00 31.25
CA ARG A 730 3.22 -50.39 31.55
C ARG A 730 3.69 -50.79 32.97
N GLY A 731 2.86 -51.59 33.66
CA GLY A 731 3.31 -52.26 34.88
C GLY A 731 4.38 -53.29 34.55
N GLY A 732 5.24 -53.56 35.51
CA GLY A 732 6.28 -54.56 35.43
C GLY A 732 5.74 -55.99 35.56
N PRO A 733 6.38 -56.93 34.92
CA PRO A 733 5.99 -58.34 35.05
C PRO A 733 6.25 -58.85 36.44
N ARG A 734 5.45 -59.81 36.87
CA ARG A 734 5.63 -60.53 38.13
C ARG A 734 6.88 -61.38 38.09
N GLY A 735 7.46 -61.69 39.26
CA GLY A 735 8.42 -62.72 39.43
C GLY A 735 7.73 -64.07 39.34
N ALA A 736 8.01 -64.81 38.27
CA ALA A 736 7.39 -66.11 38.02
C ALA A 736 8.44 -67.14 37.71
N LEU A 737 8.13 -68.45 38.08
CA LEU A 737 8.93 -69.59 37.67
C LEU A 737 8.61 -70.00 36.23
N ALA A 738 9.65 -70.45 35.53
CA ALA A 738 9.40 -71.20 34.30
C ALA A 738 8.60 -72.44 34.54
N PRO A 739 7.73 -72.94 33.63
CA PRO A 739 6.87 -74.12 33.89
C PRO A 739 7.66 -75.32 34.24
N ALA A 740 8.90 -75.48 33.74
CA ALA A 740 9.77 -76.62 34.04
C ALA A 740 10.27 -76.65 35.48
N ASP A 741 10.38 -75.56 36.18
CA ASP A 741 10.95 -75.41 37.53
C ASP A 741 9.90 -75.58 38.61
N ARG A 742 8.62 -75.63 38.28
CA ARG A 742 7.49 -75.77 39.22
C ARG A 742 7.40 -77.13 39.90
N THR A 743 8.08 -78.10 39.37
CA THR A 743 8.07 -79.49 39.85
C THR A 743 9.30 -79.87 40.69
N THR A 744 10.24 -78.93 40.82
CA THR A 744 11.47 -79.13 41.56
C THR A 744 11.34 -78.70 43.04
N PRO A 745 11.56 -79.52 44.08
CA PRO A 745 11.75 -78.96 45.42
C PRO A 745 12.96 -78.01 45.44
N PRO A 746 12.92 -76.99 46.23
CA PRO A 746 11.94 -76.49 47.15
C PRO A 746 10.88 -75.54 46.55
N LEU A 747 10.88 -75.31 45.25
CA LEU A 747 10.04 -74.30 44.56
C LEU A 747 8.59 -74.85 44.35
N ALA A 748 8.36 -76.11 44.58
CA ALA A 748 7.03 -76.70 44.50
C ALA A 748 6.12 -76.08 45.62
N GLY A 749 5.16 -75.28 45.25
CA GLY A 749 4.29 -74.58 46.16
C GLY A 749 4.59 -73.10 46.40
N ALA A 750 5.79 -72.61 45.99
CA ALA A 750 6.02 -71.14 45.94
C ALA A 750 5.21 -70.52 44.78
N THR A 751 4.52 -69.45 45.09
CA THR A 751 3.66 -68.75 44.06
C THR A 751 4.37 -67.58 43.41
N ALA A 752 3.94 -67.25 42.22
CA ALA A 752 4.41 -66.05 41.55
C ALA A 752 3.89 -64.76 42.28
N GLY A 753 4.63 -63.75 42.22
CA GLY A 753 4.15 -62.40 42.60
C GLY A 753 2.98 -61.95 41.73
N GLY A 754 2.36 -60.86 42.09
CA GLY A 754 1.36 -60.15 41.25
C GLY A 754 2.04 -59.25 40.19
N GLU A 755 1.39 -59.05 39.09
CA GLU A 755 1.85 -58.09 38.09
C GLU A 755 1.65 -56.63 38.58
N GLY A 756 2.51 -55.73 38.15
CA GLY A 756 2.32 -54.28 38.37
C GLY A 756 1.14 -53.73 37.56
N GLY A 757 0.36 -52.85 38.11
CA GLY A 757 -0.72 -52.15 37.40
C GLY A 757 -0.16 -51.16 36.38
N HIS A 758 -0.84 -51.02 35.27
CA HIS A 758 -0.48 -49.98 34.31
C HIS A 758 -0.73 -48.60 34.88
N GLY A 759 0.04 -47.57 34.49
CA GLY A 759 -0.25 -46.19 34.77
C GLY A 759 -1.45 -45.71 33.91
N GLY A 760 -2.19 -44.76 34.47
CA GLY A 760 -3.32 -44.10 33.78
C GLY A 760 -2.84 -43.19 32.65
N GLN A 761 -3.60 -43.13 31.59
CA GLN A 761 -3.38 -42.17 30.51
C GLN A 761 -3.62 -40.74 31.04
N GLY A 762 -2.83 -39.73 30.58
CA GLY A 762 -3.12 -38.31 30.78
C GLY A 762 -4.40 -37.92 30.06
N GLY A 763 -5.11 -36.94 30.61
CA GLY A 763 -6.26 -36.31 29.95
C GLY A 763 -5.83 -35.48 28.74
N SER A 764 -6.62 -35.45 27.70
CA SER A 764 -6.41 -34.57 26.55
C SER A 764 -6.69 -33.13 26.94
N GLY A 765 -5.97 -32.17 26.38
CA GLY A 765 -6.25 -30.75 26.48
C GLY A 765 -7.57 -30.38 25.80
N GLY A 766 -8.24 -29.32 26.25
CA GLY A 766 -9.38 -28.74 25.59
C GLY A 766 -9.02 -28.00 24.32
N GLY A 767 -9.83 -27.99 23.29
CA GLY A 767 -9.65 -27.19 22.09
C GLY A 767 -9.78 -25.71 22.40
N GLY A 768 -8.99 -24.85 21.76
CA GLY A 768 -9.07 -23.40 21.86
C GLY A 768 -10.34 -22.82 21.23
N GLY A 769 -10.88 -21.72 21.75
CA GLY A 769 -12.02 -21.04 21.16
C GLY A 769 -11.73 -20.43 19.81
N GLY A 770 -12.69 -20.40 18.89
CA GLY A 770 -12.59 -19.74 17.60
C GLY A 770 -12.67 -18.22 17.71
N GLY A 771 -11.93 -17.49 16.88
CA GLY A 771 -11.97 -16.03 16.76
C GLY A 771 -13.28 -15.53 16.14
N CYS A 772 -13.73 -14.32 16.45
CA CYS A 772 -14.88 -13.69 15.78
C CYS A 772 -14.58 -13.38 14.31
N GLY A 773 -15.59 -13.48 13.46
CA GLY A 773 -15.55 -12.88 12.13
C GLY A 773 -15.67 -11.37 12.22
N GLY A 774 -14.94 -10.66 11.37
CA GLY A 774 -14.98 -9.20 11.28
C GLY A 774 -16.30 -8.71 10.68
N ALA A 775 -16.82 -7.61 11.19
CA ALA A 775 -18.02 -6.98 10.65
C ALA A 775 -17.75 -6.29 9.31
N SER A 776 -18.80 -6.10 8.51
CA SER A 776 -18.79 -5.19 7.35
C SER A 776 -19.88 -4.14 7.56
N VAL A 777 -19.45 -2.89 7.72
CA VAL A 777 -20.33 -1.78 8.14
C VAL A 777 -20.10 -0.60 7.20
N ALA A 778 -21.17 -0.12 6.56
CA ALA A 778 -21.04 1.05 5.71
C ALA A 778 -20.74 2.30 6.55
N LEU A 779 -21.53 2.61 7.58
CA LEU A 779 -21.35 3.74 8.45
C LEU A 779 -21.28 3.30 9.90
N TRP A 780 -20.11 3.49 10.53
CA TRP A 780 -19.91 3.15 11.93
C TRP A 780 -19.64 4.40 12.77
N MET A 781 -20.48 4.62 13.75
CA MET A 781 -20.36 5.74 14.69
C MET A 781 -20.15 5.24 16.12
N THR A 782 -19.19 5.84 16.81
CA THR A 782 -18.87 5.47 18.20
C THR A 782 -18.71 6.71 19.07
N GLY A 783 -19.12 6.60 20.31
CA GLY A 783 -18.99 7.65 21.33
C GLY A 783 -20.35 8.16 21.85
N ASP A 784 -20.35 8.58 23.12
CA ASP A 784 -21.56 8.98 23.82
C ASP A 784 -22.31 10.18 23.19
N ALA A 785 -21.54 11.10 22.57
CA ALA A 785 -22.10 12.27 21.90
C ALA A 785 -22.98 11.94 20.68
N LEU A 786 -22.79 10.75 20.08
CA LEU A 786 -23.51 10.29 18.89
C LEU A 786 -24.65 9.34 19.23
N ARG A 787 -24.86 9.01 20.53
CA ARG A 787 -25.95 8.16 20.97
C ARG A 787 -27.29 8.90 20.82
N GLY A 788 -28.27 8.20 20.29
CA GLY A 788 -29.62 8.75 20.10
C GLY A 788 -29.92 9.17 18.65
N LEU A 789 -28.93 9.04 17.76
CA LEU A 789 -29.19 9.09 16.32
C LEU A 789 -29.75 7.76 15.85
N GLY A 790 -30.67 7.81 14.92
CA GLY A 790 -31.20 6.63 14.25
C GLY A 790 -30.78 6.54 12.79
N PRO A 791 -30.93 5.38 12.14
CA PRO A 791 -30.62 5.22 10.73
C PRO A 791 -31.35 6.22 9.82
N GLU A 792 -32.51 6.69 10.25
CA GLU A 792 -33.30 7.70 9.55
C GLU A 792 -32.58 9.05 9.39
N SER A 793 -31.60 9.35 10.25
CA SER A 793 -30.77 10.56 10.16
C SER A 793 -29.88 10.58 8.92
N PHE A 794 -29.73 9.44 8.26
CA PHE A 794 -28.89 9.27 7.07
C PHE A 794 -29.69 8.82 5.85
N ALA A 795 -31.03 9.00 5.91
CA ALA A 795 -31.90 8.75 4.75
C ALA A 795 -31.48 9.64 3.56
N GLY A 796 -31.56 9.10 2.36
CA GLY A 796 -31.10 9.78 1.13
C GLY A 796 -29.68 9.44 0.70
N ASN A 797 -28.90 8.74 1.56
CA ASN A 797 -27.58 8.24 1.23
C ASN A 797 -27.59 6.77 0.81
N ASP A 798 -26.64 6.35 -0.04
CA ASP A 798 -26.50 4.96 -0.52
C ASP A 798 -25.48 4.21 0.34
N LEU A 799 -25.95 3.51 1.36
CA LEU A 799 -25.12 2.76 2.30
C LEU A 799 -25.04 1.29 1.87
N ARG A 800 -23.85 0.80 1.52
CA ARG A 800 -23.63 -0.55 1.00
C ARG A 800 -22.58 -1.29 1.82
N PRO A 801 -22.97 -2.05 2.84
CA PRO A 801 -22.03 -2.95 3.49
C PRO A 801 -21.66 -4.12 2.53
N GLY A 802 -20.48 -4.64 2.70
CA GLY A 802 -20.00 -5.82 2.01
C GLY A 802 -20.45 -7.11 2.72
N ARG A 803 -19.61 -8.14 2.67
CA ARG A 803 -19.86 -9.39 3.37
C ARG A 803 -19.10 -9.40 4.70
N ALA A 804 -19.78 -9.68 5.79
CA ALA A 804 -19.12 -9.95 7.06
C ALA A 804 -18.38 -11.29 7.04
N GLY A 805 -17.30 -11.38 7.80
CA GLY A 805 -16.50 -12.57 8.00
C GLY A 805 -17.27 -13.66 8.77
N ARG A 806 -16.91 -14.90 8.53
CA ARG A 806 -17.40 -16.02 9.36
C ARG A 806 -16.61 -16.04 10.66
N GLY A 807 -17.22 -16.54 11.73
CA GLY A 807 -16.48 -16.90 12.94
C GLY A 807 -15.56 -18.09 12.66
N GLY A 808 -14.44 -18.14 13.34
CA GLY A 808 -13.51 -19.27 13.32
C GLY A 808 -14.13 -20.48 14.01
N GLU A 809 -13.83 -21.65 13.51
CA GLU A 809 -14.21 -22.90 14.16
C GLU A 809 -13.44 -23.08 15.46
N GLY A 810 -14.09 -23.63 16.49
CA GLY A 810 -13.40 -24.04 17.71
C GLY A 810 -12.42 -25.18 17.45
N GLY A 811 -11.31 -25.20 18.19
CA GLY A 811 -10.25 -26.19 18.07
C GLY A 811 -10.76 -27.59 18.33
N ALA A 812 -10.26 -28.56 17.59
CA ALA A 812 -10.58 -29.96 17.75
C ALA A 812 -10.04 -30.51 19.08
N GLY A 813 -10.59 -31.60 19.56
CA GLY A 813 -10.16 -32.27 20.77
C GLY A 813 -11.26 -33.15 21.35
N THR A 814 -10.98 -33.85 22.45
CA THR A 814 -11.97 -34.62 23.20
C THR A 814 -13.07 -33.71 23.73
N VAL A 815 -12.71 -32.46 24.09
CA VAL A 815 -13.61 -31.36 24.38
C VAL A 815 -13.29 -30.26 23.34
N ARG A 816 -14.16 -30.12 22.34
CA ARG A 816 -14.00 -29.15 21.25
C ARG A 816 -14.21 -27.75 21.75
N GLY A 817 -13.36 -26.81 21.33
CA GLY A 817 -13.55 -25.38 21.56
C GLY A 817 -14.86 -24.84 20.96
N ALA A 818 -15.34 -23.73 21.48
CA ALA A 818 -16.54 -23.10 20.95
C ALA A 818 -16.23 -22.34 19.64
N ASP A 819 -17.20 -22.31 18.72
CA ASP A 819 -17.09 -21.57 17.45
C ASP A 819 -17.27 -20.07 17.68
N GLY A 820 -16.42 -19.25 17.07
CA GLY A 820 -16.47 -17.80 17.15
C GLY A 820 -17.75 -17.20 16.57
N ALA A 821 -18.17 -16.07 17.10
CA ALA A 821 -19.32 -15.35 16.55
C ALA A 821 -19.05 -14.91 15.11
N ARG A 822 -20.05 -14.98 14.27
CA ARG A 822 -20.01 -14.44 12.93
C ARG A 822 -20.00 -12.90 12.99
N GLY A 823 -19.25 -12.23 12.13
CA GLY A 823 -19.37 -10.81 11.91
C GLY A 823 -20.76 -10.41 11.43
N GLU A 824 -21.10 -9.15 11.61
CA GLU A 824 -22.38 -8.61 11.18
C GLU A 824 -22.24 -7.74 9.94
N THR A 825 -23.29 -7.68 9.13
CA THR A 825 -23.41 -6.83 7.95
C THR A 825 -24.43 -5.76 8.25
N LEU A 826 -23.99 -4.50 8.32
CA LEU A 826 -24.83 -3.40 8.78
C LEU A 826 -24.65 -2.16 7.90
N ASP A 827 -25.76 -1.51 7.56
CA ASP A 827 -25.72 -0.21 6.89
C ASP A 827 -25.19 0.85 7.85
N VAL A 828 -25.67 0.87 9.09
CA VAL A 828 -25.28 1.80 10.15
C VAL A 828 -25.08 1.06 11.46
N LEU A 829 -23.99 1.40 12.17
CA LEU A 829 -23.72 0.91 13.52
C LEU A 829 -23.46 2.08 14.46
N PHE A 830 -24.14 2.11 15.59
CA PHE A 830 -23.93 3.05 16.71
C PHE A 830 -23.41 2.29 17.93
N ARG A 831 -22.29 2.72 18.50
CA ARG A 831 -21.72 2.11 19.71
C ARG A 831 -21.25 3.11 20.77
#